data_88433961fcb8f7003246679ed60c2ec4
#
_entry.id   88433961fcb8f7003246679ed60c2ec4
#
_cell.length_a   1.000
_cell.length_b   1.000
_cell.length_c   1.000
_cell.angle_alpha   90.00
_cell.angle_beta   90.00
_cell.angle_gamma   90.00
#
_symmetry.space_group_name_H-M   'P 1'
#
loop_
_entity.id
_entity.type
_entity.pdbx_description
1 polymer ?
#
loop_
_entity_poly.entity_id
_entity_poly.type
_entity_poly.pdbx_seq_one_letter_code
_entity_poly.pdbx_strand_id
1 'polypeptide(L)'
;MENGTKNVEELVKNKGLLSPGGKALLKDNPDNYIKIRGARQNNLKNIDLDIPRDKLVVITGLSGSGKSSLAFDTIYAEGQRRYVESLSSYARMFLGVMDKPDFDTITGLSPAISIDQKSTSRNPRSTVATVTEVYDYLRLLFARVGVPHCPICHREVSKRSVEDIVNEVMKLPIGSKLMLLAPIVQQKKGEFLHISEQYLQKGFSRVRVDGVVYALDEFPTLEKQERHDIELVVDRFILNPELYSRISSSIEQALELGQGLIMLLKINDNSSTIEGKNLGKSNTEVLTYSQRYACPVHPDELIPELEPRLFSFNAPQGACPTCTGLGTRMEIDPNLVFNQNLTIAEGGIRPFNRVQSDSWWLKRLSAVAARYGFSIHVPIRELTEEQKHLILYGTGNEKYEVKISGSGKFKDGATYESIYEGVIPTLERRHKETDSDFMRKDIERFMRVHECQTCHGARLKPVVLAVTIHGLNINDFCNLDVDAMLDILSQDLEFTEAEALIARPILKVIRERVKFMQDVGLGYLELSRAANTLSGGEAQRIRLATQIGSGLQGVLYVLDEPSIGLHQRDNDKLIATLRHLRDLRNTVLVVEHDEDTMMSADYLVDIGPEAGARGGQVISAGTPEEIANDPESLTGKYLSGAKKIPIPKTRRKPKLNQYLTVVGARENNLKNLTVKFPLGVMTVVSGVSGSGKSTLVNEILANELLARLHRAQTVAGEHDRIDGIDNLDKCIVIDQSPIGRTPRSNPATYTGVFTAIRELFATQPEAEIRGYKAGRFSFNVKGGRCETCQGDGVNKIEMHFLPDVYVTCPTCHGKRYNREALEVKYKGKDISDVLNMTIDEAVEFFENIPAIANKLKTIQEVGLGYIRLGQSATTFSGGEAQRIKIATELSRRSTGKTLYILDEPTTGLHTDDVNRLLKILDRLVAGGNTMVIIEHNLHVIKSADWIIDMGPEGGQHGGQIIAEGTPEEIAKNDQTPTGVYLREFLK
;
A
#
# COMPACT_ATOMS: atom_id res chain seq x y z
N MET A 1 2.74 -22.88 -46.16
CA MET A 1 1.45 -22.33 -45.67
C MET A 1 0.57 -23.38 -45.01
N GLU A 2 0.58 -24.64 -45.34
CA GLU A 2 -0.24 -25.67 -44.69
C GLU A 2 0.24 -26.14 -43.31
N ASN A 3 1.50 -25.93 -42.94
CA ASN A 3 2.03 -26.32 -41.64
C ASN A 3 1.76 -25.28 -40.49
N GLY A 4 1.44 -24.03 -40.84
CA GLY A 4 1.14 -23.00 -39.85
C GLY A 4 -0.28 -23.08 -39.26
N THR A 5 -1.24 -23.45 -40.12
CA THR A 5 -2.65 -23.64 -39.75
C THR A 5 -2.89 -24.85 -38.86
N LYS A 6 -2.14 -25.93 -39.05
CA LYS A 6 -2.23 -27.14 -38.20
C LYS A 6 -1.72 -26.91 -36.77
N ASN A 7 -0.69 -26.07 -36.60
CA ASN A 7 -0.15 -25.74 -35.25
C ASN A 7 -1.11 -24.85 -34.43
N VAL A 8 -1.82 -23.93 -35.08
CA VAL A 8 -2.78 -23.04 -34.38
C VAL A 8 -4.04 -23.85 -34.00
N GLU A 9 -4.53 -24.70 -34.86
CA GLU A 9 -5.68 -25.56 -34.57
C GLU A 9 -5.37 -26.62 -33.47
N GLU A 10 -4.12 -27.11 -33.40
CA GLU A 10 -3.69 -28.08 -32.40
C GLU A 10 -3.44 -27.42 -31.03
N LEU A 11 -2.88 -26.23 -31.00
CA LEU A 11 -2.72 -25.40 -29.79
C LEU A 11 -4.07 -24.98 -29.19
N VAL A 12 -5.03 -24.63 -30.05
CA VAL A 12 -6.37 -24.21 -29.65
C VAL A 12 -7.20 -25.41 -29.18
N LYS A 13 -7.06 -26.59 -29.81
CA LYS A 13 -7.74 -27.82 -29.36
C LYS A 13 -7.18 -28.40 -28.07
N ASN A 14 -5.88 -28.38 -27.88
CA ASN A 14 -5.25 -28.98 -26.70
C ASN A 14 -5.48 -28.18 -25.40
N LYS A 15 -5.76 -26.85 -25.50
CA LYS A 15 -6.02 -26.02 -24.33
C LYS A 15 -7.51 -25.82 -23.98
N GLY A 16 -8.44 -26.44 -24.72
CA GLY A 16 -9.89 -26.28 -24.47
C GLY A 16 -10.41 -24.84 -24.60
N LEU A 17 -9.69 -24.00 -25.36
CA LEU A 17 -9.88 -22.55 -25.42
C LEU A 17 -10.94 -22.08 -26.41
N LEU A 18 -11.59 -22.99 -27.13
CA LEU A 18 -12.67 -22.63 -28.07
C LEU A 18 -14.01 -22.47 -27.36
N SER A 19 -14.57 -21.28 -27.39
CA SER A 19 -16.00 -21.10 -27.13
C SER A 19 -16.82 -21.59 -28.35
N PRO A 20 -17.81 -22.47 -28.18
CA PRO A 20 -18.68 -22.89 -29.28
C PRO A 20 -19.61 -21.70 -29.61
N GLY A 21 -19.32 -20.92 -30.63
CA GLY A 21 -20.27 -19.89 -31.11
C GLY A 21 -19.71 -18.72 -31.87
N GLY A 22 -18.40 -18.64 -32.10
CA GLY A 22 -17.79 -17.46 -32.72
C GLY A 22 -18.13 -17.18 -34.20
N LYS A 23 -18.56 -18.14 -34.95
CA LYS A 23 -18.78 -17.97 -36.41
C LYS A 23 -20.18 -17.53 -36.86
N ALA A 24 -21.20 -17.48 -35.99
CA ALA A 24 -22.59 -17.34 -36.43
C ALA A 24 -23.30 -16.01 -36.06
N LEU A 25 -22.68 -15.08 -35.32
CA LEU A 25 -23.40 -13.94 -34.73
C LEU A 25 -22.90 -12.54 -35.16
N LEU A 26 -21.95 -12.44 -36.06
CA LEU A 26 -21.32 -11.14 -36.41
C LEU A 26 -21.93 -10.44 -37.65
N LYS A 27 -23.02 -10.92 -38.20
CA LYS A 27 -23.71 -10.22 -39.31
C LYS A 27 -25.08 -9.79 -38.86
N ASP A 28 -25.39 -8.53 -39.06
CA ASP A 28 -26.70 -7.89 -39.24
C ASP A 28 -27.37 -7.09 -38.14
N ASN A 29 -26.67 -6.55 -37.11
CA ASN A 29 -27.30 -5.45 -36.37
C ASN A 29 -26.29 -4.31 -36.11
N PRO A 30 -26.41 -3.11 -36.69
CA PRO A 30 -25.48 -1.99 -36.50
C PRO A 30 -25.39 -1.49 -35.06
N ASP A 31 -26.34 -1.84 -34.19
CA ASP A 31 -26.39 -1.44 -32.78
C ASP A 31 -25.48 -2.32 -31.87
N ASN A 32 -24.90 -3.41 -32.40
CA ASN A 32 -24.05 -4.33 -31.69
C ASN A 32 -22.56 -3.92 -31.68
N TYR A 33 -22.25 -2.71 -32.15
CA TYR A 33 -20.87 -2.23 -32.26
C TYR A 33 -20.70 -0.86 -31.61
N ILE A 34 -19.54 -0.66 -30.97
CA ILE A 34 -19.01 0.66 -30.66
C ILE A 34 -18.31 1.12 -31.94
N LYS A 35 -18.84 2.15 -32.59
CA LYS A 35 -18.29 2.68 -33.84
C LYS A 35 -17.51 3.95 -33.59
N ILE A 36 -16.23 3.92 -33.88
CA ILE A 36 -15.29 5.01 -33.73
C ILE A 36 -14.95 5.51 -35.14
N ARG A 37 -14.99 6.82 -35.33
CA ARG A 37 -14.61 7.47 -36.60
C ARG A 37 -13.72 8.66 -36.32
N GLY A 38 -12.62 8.71 -37.04
CA GLY A 38 -11.68 9.84 -37.03
C GLY A 38 -10.97 10.05 -35.71
N ALA A 39 -10.58 8.99 -34.98
CA ALA A 39 -9.85 9.15 -33.71
C ALA A 39 -8.41 9.63 -33.97
N ARG A 40 -8.05 10.79 -33.38
CA ARG A 40 -6.75 11.49 -33.56
C ARG A 40 -6.06 11.85 -32.25
N GLN A 41 -6.53 11.32 -31.13
CA GLN A 41 -5.96 11.61 -29.81
C GLN A 41 -4.51 11.18 -29.72
N ASN A 42 -3.64 12.03 -29.22
CA ASN A 42 -2.18 11.81 -29.07
C ASN A 42 -1.49 11.43 -30.41
N ASN A 43 -1.05 10.18 -30.55
CA ASN A 43 -0.39 9.68 -31.76
C ASN A 43 -1.31 8.92 -32.74
N LEU A 44 -2.61 8.83 -32.47
CA LEU A 44 -3.57 8.14 -33.33
C LEU A 44 -3.72 8.88 -34.68
N LYS A 45 -3.76 8.12 -35.78
CA LYS A 45 -3.78 8.64 -37.16
C LYS A 45 -5.15 8.46 -37.81
N ASN A 46 -6.15 9.22 -37.32
CA ASN A 46 -7.49 9.23 -37.92
C ASN A 46 -8.09 7.83 -38.02
N ILE A 47 -8.13 7.11 -36.86
CA ILE A 47 -8.58 5.72 -36.80
C ILE A 47 -10.08 5.62 -36.97
N ASP A 48 -10.50 4.74 -37.88
CA ASP A 48 -11.86 4.23 -37.99
C ASP A 48 -11.90 2.78 -37.54
N LEU A 49 -12.73 2.44 -36.56
CA LEU A 49 -12.78 1.13 -35.95
C LEU A 49 -14.18 0.79 -35.44
N ASP A 50 -14.61 -0.45 -35.68
CA ASP A 50 -15.84 -1.02 -35.16
C ASP A 50 -15.52 -2.13 -34.15
N ILE A 51 -15.84 -1.90 -32.87
CA ILE A 51 -15.58 -2.83 -31.75
C ILE A 51 -16.89 -3.53 -31.39
N PRO A 52 -16.95 -4.88 -31.38
CA PRO A 52 -18.17 -5.60 -31.01
C PRO A 52 -18.49 -5.42 -29.53
N ARG A 53 -19.79 -5.21 -29.24
CA ARG A 53 -20.29 -5.11 -27.84
C ARG A 53 -20.50 -6.51 -27.25
N ASP A 54 -20.56 -6.57 -25.92
CA ASP A 54 -20.79 -7.77 -25.12
C ASP A 54 -19.75 -8.88 -25.43
N LYS A 55 -18.50 -8.44 -25.68
CA LYS A 55 -17.37 -9.27 -26.04
C LYS A 55 -16.13 -8.94 -25.20
N LEU A 56 -15.24 -9.91 -25.08
CA LEU A 56 -13.89 -9.69 -24.60
C LEU A 56 -13.02 -9.23 -25.77
N VAL A 57 -12.63 -7.97 -25.75
CA VAL A 57 -11.84 -7.31 -26.80
C VAL A 57 -10.47 -6.97 -26.25
N VAL A 58 -9.41 -7.40 -26.93
CA VAL A 58 -8.04 -7.08 -26.53
C VAL A 58 -7.43 -6.11 -27.55
N ILE A 59 -6.85 -5.01 -27.06
CA ILE A 59 -6.05 -4.07 -27.83
C ILE A 59 -4.58 -4.37 -27.56
N THR A 60 -3.84 -4.70 -28.59
CA THR A 60 -2.42 -5.07 -28.52
C THR A 60 -1.56 -4.25 -29.50
N GLY A 61 -0.25 -4.50 -29.50
CA GLY A 61 0.74 -3.83 -30.35
C GLY A 61 1.98 -3.37 -29.58
N LEU A 62 2.96 -2.82 -30.24
CA LEU A 62 4.21 -2.37 -29.64
C LEU A 62 4.00 -1.33 -28.52
N SER A 63 4.95 -1.27 -27.58
CA SER A 63 4.98 -0.22 -26.56
C SER A 63 5.07 1.17 -27.21
N GLY A 64 4.15 2.10 -26.81
CA GLY A 64 4.05 3.43 -27.43
C GLY A 64 3.34 3.47 -28.80
N SER A 65 2.70 2.38 -29.28
CA SER A 65 1.97 2.37 -30.55
C SER A 65 0.65 3.15 -30.53
N GLY A 66 0.09 3.47 -29.35
CA GLY A 66 -1.17 4.21 -29.22
C GLY A 66 -2.33 3.43 -28.59
N LYS A 67 -2.07 2.24 -28.04
CA LYS A 67 -3.08 1.39 -27.37
C LYS A 67 -3.85 2.12 -26.28
N SER A 68 -3.12 2.69 -25.31
CA SER A 68 -3.72 3.42 -24.19
C SER A 68 -4.41 4.71 -24.67
N SER A 69 -3.88 5.35 -25.73
CA SER A 69 -4.54 6.52 -26.35
C SER A 69 -5.89 6.16 -26.94
N LEU A 70 -6.05 4.97 -27.54
CA LEU A 70 -7.34 4.50 -28.04
C LEU A 70 -8.26 4.06 -26.89
N ALA A 71 -7.78 3.18 -26.01
CA ALA A 71 -8.60 2.57 -24.96
C ALA A 71 -9.02 3.57 -23.88
N PHE A 72 -8.05 4.32 -23.32
CA PHE A 72 -8.27 5.20 -22.17
C PHE A 72 -8.51 6.65 -22.57
N ASP A 73 -7.62 7.25 -23.37
CA ASP A 73 -7.68 8.67 -23.70
C ASP A 73 -8.79 8.99 -24.72
N THR A 74 -9.35 7.98 -25.41
CA THR A 74 -10.42 8.15 -26.40
C THR A 74 -11.73 7.47 -25.95
N ILE A 75 -11.75 6.13 -25.89
CA ILE A 75 -13.00 5.37 -25.66
C ILE A 75 -13.52 5.58 -24.23
N TYR A 76 -12.66 5.33 -23.22
CA TYR A 76 -13.04 5.48 -21.83
C TYR A 76 -13.35 6.96 -21.50
N ALA A 77 -12.47 7.88 -21.91
CA ALA A 77 -12.63 9.30 -21.62
C ALA A 77 -13.97 9.84 -22.18
N GLU A 78 -14.35 9.46 -23.39
CA GLU A 78 -15.66 9.83 -23.97
C GLU A 78 -16.83 9.16 -23.26
N GLY A 79 -16.71 7.88 -22.91
CA GLY A 79 -17.75 7.17 -22.14
C GLY A 79 -18.00 7.83 -20.78
N GLN A 80 -16.92 8.18 -20.07
CA GLN A 80 -17.00 8.87 -18.79
C GLN A 80 -17.53 10.30 -18.94
N ARG A 81 -17.08 11.05 -19.96
CA ARG A 81 -17.55 12.40 -20.25
C ARG A 81 -19.07 12.42 -20.44
N ARG A 82 -19.62 11.52 -21.27
CA ARG A 82 -21.08 11.40 -21.49
C ARG A 82 -21.83 11.04 -20.23
N TYR A 83 -21.27 10.14 -19.42
CA TYR A 83 -21.87 9.78 -18.14
C TYR A 83 -21.94 11.01 -17.20
N VAL A 84 -20.82 11.74 -17.04
CA VAL A 84 -20.78 12.97 -16.23
C VAL A 84 -21.72 14.04 -16.75
N GLU A 85 -21.84 14.21 -18.07
CA GLU A 85 -22.79 15.15 -18.68
C GLU A 85 -24.26 14.79 -18.43
N SER A 86 -24.57 13.52 -18.24
CA SER A 86 -25.91 13.06 -17.90
C SER A 86 -26.31 13.36 -16.45
N LEU A 87 -25.34 13.67 -15.57
CA LEU A 87 -25.59 13.98 -14.18
C LEU A 87 -26.13 15.39 -13.96
N SER A 88 -26.69 15.66 -12.78
CA SER A 88 -27.18 16.98 -12.40
C SER A 88 -26.08 18.05 -12.45
N SER A 89 -26.45 19.32 -12.68
CA SER A 89 -25.50 20.44 -12.69
C SER A 89 -24.69 20.55 -11.39
N TYR A 90 -25.30 20.20 -10.26
CA TYR A 90 -24.62 20.15 -8.95
C TYR A 90 -23.53 19.07 -8.91
N ALA A 91 -23.82 17.85 -9.35
CA ALA A 91 -22.83 16.76 -9.40
C ALA A 91 -21.67 17.08 -10.37
N ARG A 92 -21.96 17.70 -11.52
CA ARG A 92 -20.93 18.15 -12.48
C ARG A 92 -19.96 19.20 -11.91
N MET A 93 -20.43 20.05 -11.00
CA MET A 93 -19.58 21.07 -10.35
C MET A 93 -18.49 20.43 -9.47
N PHE A 94 -18.75 19.25 -8.89
CA PHE A 94 -17.78 18.50 -8.09
C PHE A 94 -16.87 17.59 -8.93
N LEU A 95 -17.37 17.06 -10.04
CA LEU A 95 -16.63 16.11 -10.89
C LEU A 95 -15.76 16.80 -11.95
N GLY A 96 -15.94 18.11 -12.15
CA GLY A 96 -15.23 18.87 -13.19
C GLY A 96 -15.77 18.61 -14.60
N VAL A 97 -15.41 19.49 -15.53
CA VAL A 97 -15.70 19.31 -16.96
C VAL A 97 -14.51 18.58 -17.56
N MET A 98 -14.77 17.44 -18.19
CA MET A 98 -13.75 16.68 -18.90
C MET A 98 -13.61 17.21 -20.32
N ASP A 99 -12.38 17.37 -20.79
CA ASP A 99 -12.10 17.73 -22.16
C ASP A 99 -12.58 16.63 -23.11
N LYS A 100 -13.16 17.04 -24.24
CA LYS A 100 -13.58 16.10 -25.29
C LYS A 100 -12.32 15.58 -25.99
N PRO A 101 -12.13 14.24 -26.10
CA PRO A 101 -11.05 13.68 -26.90
C PRO A 101 -11.17 14.09 -28.37
N ASP A 102 -10.06 14.01 -29.11
CA ASP A 102 -10.03 14.38 -30.53
C ASP A 102 -10.49 13.21 -31.41
N PHE A 103 -11.76 13.28 -31.83
CA PHE A 103 -12.40 12.34 -32.77
C PHE A 103 -13.59 12.99 -33.48
N ASP A 104 -14.02 12.42 -34.59
CA ASP A 104 -15.21 12.89 -35.30
C ASP A 104 -16.49 12.41 -34.64
N THR A 105 -16.69 11.09 -34.54
CA THR A 105 -17.88 10.50 -33.92
C THR A 105 -17.55 9.18 -33.20
N ILE A 106 -18.19 8.97 -32.05
CA ILE A 106 -18.23 7.67 -31.37
C ILE A 106 -19.68 7.34 -31.00
N THR A 107 -20.19 6.19 -31.46
CA THR A 107 -21.57 5.73 -31.17
C THR A 107 -21.54 4.34 -30.51
N GLY A 108 -22.61 3.96 -29.85
CA GLY A 108 -22.76 2.64 -29.22
C GLY A 108 -22.03 2.50 -27.87
N LEU A 109 -21.50 3.59 -27.26
CA LEU A 109 -20.86 3.54 -25.96
C LEU A 109 -21.87 3.26 -24.83
N SER A 110 -21.50 2.33 -23.95
CA SER A 110 -22.12 2.11 -22.64
C SER A 110 -21.43 2.97 -21.57
N PRO A 111 -22.01 3.11 -20.37
CA PRO A 111 -21.29 3.67 -19.22
C PRO A 111 -19.95 2.95 -19.03
N ALA A 112 -18.86 3.71 -18.90
CA ALA A 112 -17.52 3.17 -18.90
C ALA A 112 -16.90 3.19 -17.50
N ILE A 113 -16.26 2.09 -17.12
CA ILE A 113 -15.47 1.92 -15.87
C ILE A 113 -14.04 1.57 -16.23
N SER A 114 -13.08 2.34 -15.70
CA SER A 114 -11.66 2.06 -15.86
C SER A 114 -11.08 1.32 -14.66
N ILE A 115 -10.27 0.32 -14.92
CA ILE A 115 -9.49 -0.41 -13.93
C ILE A 115 -8.01 -0.29 -14.32
N ASP A 116 -7.40 0.83 -13.92
CA ASP A 116 -6.02 1.18 -14.21
C ASP A 116 -5.06 0.72 -13.09
N GLN A 117 -3.76 0.74 -13.39
CA GLN A 117 -2.69 0.32 -12.49
C GLN A 117 -2.21 1.45 -11.54
N LYS A 118 -2.49 2.72 -11.88
CA LYS A 118 -1.79 3.88 -11.29
C LYS A 118 -2.24 4.31 -9.91
N SER A 119 -3.36 3.84 -9.39
CA SER A 119 -3.96 4.38 -8.18
C SER A 119 -3.95 3.40 -7.01
N THR A 120 -2.80 3.12 -6.41
CA THR A 120 -2.76 2.60 -5.05
C THR A 120 -3.22 3.68 -4.08
N SER A 121 -4.14 3.37 -3.17
CA SER A 121 -4.58 4.30 -2.13
C SER A 121 -3.36 4.71 -1.29
N ARG A 122 -3.08 6.01 -1.21
CA ARG A 122 -2.03 6.55 -0.34
C ARG A 122 -2.50 6.72 1.11
N ASN A 123 -3.77 6.43 1.38
CA ASN A 123 -4.32 6.55 2.71
C ASN A 123 -3.84 5.37 3.58
N PRO A 124 -3.05 5.60 4.65
CA PRO A 124 -2.54 4.53 5.51
C PRO A 124 -3.64 3.80 6.30
N ARG A 125 -4.85 4.34 6.33
CA ARG A 125 -6.00 3.69 6.98
C ARG A 125 -6.73 2.71 6.09
N SER A 126 -6.52 2.75 4.78
CA SER A 126 -7.16 1.81 3.86
C SER A 126 -6.52 0.42 3.97
N THR A 127 -7.34 -0.61 4.13
CA THR A 127 -6.95 -2.02 4.12
C THR A 127 -7.64 -2.75 2.97
N VAL A 128 -7.20 -3.95 2.66
CA VAL A 128 -7.87 -4.84 1.70
C VAL A 128 -9.35 -4.99 2.07
N ALA A 129 -9.66 -5.29 3.33
CA ALA A 129 -11.03 -5.44 3.82
C ALA A 129 -11.90 -4.19 3.60
N THR A 130 -11.32 -2.97 3.75
CA THR A 130 -12.07 -1.72 3.54
C THR A 130 -12.26 -1.39 2.07
N VAL A 131 -11.27 -1.68 1.23
CA VAL A 131 -11.37 -1.43 -0.23
C VAL A 131 -12.37 -2.37 -0.90
N THR A 132 -12.46 -3.61 -0.42
CA THR A 132 -13.43 -4.62 -0.90
C THR A 132 -14.80 -4.51 -0.25
N GLU A 133 -14.99 -3.54 0.67
CA GLU A 133 -16.19 -3.35 1.49
C GLU A 133 -16.54 -4.55 2.40
N VAL A 134 -15.70 -5.58 2.46
CA VAL A 134 -15.90 -6.75 3.36
C VAL A 134 -15.94 -6.28 4.81
N TYR A 135 -15.10 -5.29 5.16
CA TYR A 135 -15.05 -4.74 6.52
C TYR A 135 -16.38 -4.10 6.96
N ASP A 136 -17.11 -3.49 6.04
CA ASP A 136 -18.40 -2.86 6.36
C ASP A 136 -19.46 -3.91 6.72
N TYR A 137 -19.46 -5.04 6.03
CA TYR A 137 -20.33 -6.16 6.36
C TYR A 137 -19.89 -6.88 7.65
N LEU A 138 -18.57 -7.02 7.90
CA LEU A 138 -18.07 -7.55 9.18
C LEU A 138 -18.51 -6.67 10.35
N ARG A 139 -18.37 -5.35 10.24
CA ARG A 139 -18.85 -4.42 11.30
C ARG A 139 -20.34 -4.58 11.57
N LEU A 140 -21.14 -4.77 10.53
CA LEU A 140 -22.58 -5.01 10.68
C LEU A 140 -22.85 -6.35 11.35
N LEU A 141 -22.14 -7.39 10.96
CA LEU A 141 -22.25 -8.73 11.54
C LEU A 141 -21.91 -8.71 13.03
N PHE A 142 -20.75 -8.16 13.40
CA PHE A 142 -20.32 -8.05 14.81
C PHE A 142 -21.24 -7.19 15.66
N ALA A 143 -21.83 -6.13 15.10
CA ALA A 143 -22.79 -5.29 15.82
C ALA A 143 -24.13 -5.99 16.08
N ARG A 144 -24.49 -7.01 15.29
CA ARG A 144 -25.80 -7.68 15.40
C ARG A 144 -25.75 -9.03 16.09
N VAL A 145 -24.70 -9.81 15.87
CA VAL A 145 -24.60 -11.18 16.42
C VAL A 145 -23.31 -11.40 17.22
N GLY A 146 -22.51 -10.35 17.43
CA GLY A 146 -21.29 -10.43 18.23
C GLY A 146 -21.60 -10.59 19.73
N VAL A 147 -20.89 -11.49 20.40
CA VAL A 147 -20.98 -11.74 21.82
C VAL A 147 -19.90 -10.94 22.54
N PRO A 148 -20.26 -9.97 23.39
CA PRO A 148 -19.28 -9.16 24.11
C PRO A 148 -18.70 -9.92 25.32
N HIS A 149 -17.38 -9.77 25.52
CA HIS A 149 -16.65 -10.31 26.64
C HIS A 149 -15.92 -9.20 27.42
N CYS A 150 -15.67 -9.43 28.67
CA CYS A 150 -14.85 -8.50 29.45
C CYS A 150 -13.39 -8.50 28.93
N PRO A 151 -12.80 -7.35 28.63
CA PRO A 151 -11.42 -7.28 28.11
C PRO A 151 -10.35 -7.74 29.12
N ILE A 152 -10.70 -7.83 30.43
CA ILE A 152 -9.76 -8.20 31.49
C ILE A 152 -9.87 -9.69 31.85
N CYS A 153 -11.07 -10.19 32.09
CA CYS A 153 -11.29 -11.57 32.57
C CYS A 153 -11.89 -12.48 31.50
N HIS A 154 -12.17 -12.00 30.32
CA HIS A 154 -12.70 -12.73 29.15
C HIS A 154 -14.04 -13.46 29.42
N ARG A 155 -14.78 -13.09 30.44
CA ARG A 155 -16.13 -13.63 30.69
C ARG A 155 -17.11 -12.98 29.73
N GLU A 156 -18.06 -13.77 29.25
CA GLU A 156 -19.18 -13.26 28.48
C GLU A 156 -19.99 -12.24 29.30
N VAL A 157 -20.40 -11.17 28.65
CA VAL A 157 -21.15 -10.07 29.23
C VAL A 157 -22.45 -9.90 28.45
N SER A 158 -23.58 -10.09 29.10
CA SER A 158 -24.91 -9.97 28.51
C SER A 158 -25.66 -8.75 29.04
N LYS A 159 -26.50 -8.15 28.21
CA LYS A 159 -27.57 -7.23 28.68
C LYS A 159 -28.63 -8.06 29.38
N ARG A 160 -29.05 -7.61 30.54
CA ARG A 160 -30.18 -8.22 31.23
C ARG A 160 -31.37 -7.29 31.16
N SER A 161 -32.53 -7.80 30.80
CA SER A 161 -33.77 -7.07 30.91
C SER A 161 -34.15 -6.90 32.38
N VAL A 162 -35.02 -5.96 32.70
CA VAL A 162 -35.58 -5.81 34.06
C VAL A 162 -36.20 -7.14 34.52
N GLU A 163 -36.93 -7.77 33.61
CA GLU A 163 -37.62 -9.05 33.87
C GLU A 163 -36.63 -10.18 34.18
N ASP A 164 -35.50 -10.26 33.43
CA ASP A 164 -34.43 -11.23 33.71
C ASP A 164 -33.79 -11.01 35.08
N ILE A 165 -33.53 -9.73 35.43
CA ILE A 165 -32.97 -9.38 36.76
C ILE A 165 -33.94 -9.75 37.85
N VAL A 166 -35.22 -9.43 37.71
CA VAL A 166 -36.29 -9.77 38.71
C VAL A 166 -36.36 -11.27 38.84
N ASN A 167 -36.42 -12.04 37.75
CA ASN A 167 -36.48 -13.50 37.78
C ASN A 167 -35.26 -14.13 38.46
N GLU A 168 -34.05 -13.57 38.27
CA GLU A 168 -32.87 -14.04 39.01
C GLU A 168 -32.91 -13.72 40.49
N VAL A 169 -33.33 -12.51 40.85
CA VAL A 169 -33.53 -12.12 42.25
C VAL A 169 -34.53 -13.05 42.92
N MET A 170 -35.60 -13.42 42.21
CA MET A 170 -36.64 -14.32 42.70
C MET A 170 -36.18 -15.78 42.88
N LYS A 171 -35.05 -16.19 42.24
CA LYS A 171 -34.44 -17.52 42.46
C LYS A 171 -33.63 -17.61 43.75
N LEU A 172 -33.36 -16.49 44.42
CA LEU A 172 -32.66 -16.50 45.72
C LEU A 172 -33.52 -17.18 46.79
N PRO A 173 -32.92 -17.67 47.90
CA PRO A 173 -33.66 -18.31 48.95
C PRO A 173 -34.73 -17.39 49.56
N ILE A 174 -35.98 -17.90 49.71
CA ILE A 174 -37.08 -17.18 50.33
C ILE A 174 -36.69 -16.79 51.78
N GLY A 175 -36.98 -15.59 52.18
CA GLY A 175 -36.59 -15.04 53.49
C GLY A 175 -35.25 -14.35 53.53
N SER A 176 -34.51 -14.29 52.39
CA SER A 176 -33.27 -13.52 52.27
C SER A 176 -33.52 -12.04 52.52
N LYS A 177 -32.71 -11.40 53.38
CA LYS A 177 -32.71 -9.94 53.59
C LYS A 177 -31.87 -9.26 52.51
N LEU A 178 -32.54 -8.49 51.69
CA LEU A 178 -31.91 -7.87 50.50
C LEU A 178 -31.99 -6.34 50.60
N MET A 179 -30.91 -5.65 50.17
CA MET A 179 -30.84 -4.22 50.04
C MET A 179 -30.50 -3.89 48.60
N LEU A 180 -31.39 -3.15 47.91
CA LEU A 180 -31.20 -2.72 46.53
C LEU A 180 -30.55 -1.34 46.51
N LEU A 181 -29.42 -1.25 45.84
CA LEU A 181 -28.57 -0.06 45.72
C LEU A 181 -28.46 0.42 44.28
N ALA A 182 -28.50 1.73 44.09
CA ALA A 182 -28.17 2.39 42.83
C ALA A 182 -26.83 3.11 42.99
N PRO A 183 -25.77 2.73 42.26
CA PRO A 183 -24.48 3.41 42.30
C PRO A 183 -24.59 4.78 41.63
N ILE A 184 -24.31 5.86 42.38
CA ILE A 184 -24.37 7.24 41.93
C ILE A 184 -22.97 7.79 41.62
N VAL A 185 -21.99 7.46 42.47
CA VAL A 185 -20.58 7.81 42.31
C VAL A 185 -19.74 6.53 42.46
N GLN A 186 -18.85 6.30 41.49
CA GLN A 186 -17.91 5.17 41.51
C GLN A 186 -16.50 5.67 41.36
N GLN A 187 -15.63 5.41 42.31
CA GLN A 187 -14.19 5.67 42.33
C GLN A 187 -13.81 7.09 41.85
N LYS A 188 -14.64 8.11 42.21
CA LYS A 188 -14.39 9.52 41.86
C LYS A 188 -13.95 10.31 43.07
N LYS A 189 -13.04 11.28 42.82
CA LYS A 189 -12.60 12.25 43.83
C LYS A 189 -13.60 13.39 43.97
N GLY A 190 -13.85 13.83 45.18
CA GLY A 190 -14.75 14.95 45.43
C GLY A 190 -15.44 14.89 46.80
N GLU A 191 -16.00 15.98 47.24
CA GLU A 191 -16.75 16.12 48.53
C GLU A 191 -18.24 15.72 48.42
N PHE A 192 -18.82 15.73 47.21
CA PHE A 192 -20.18 15.30 46.84
C PHE A 192 -21.33 15.78 47.72
N LEU A 193 -21.20 16.91 48.40
CA LEU A 193 -22.19 17.45 49.37
C LEU A 193 -23.58 17.65 48.77
N HIS A 194 -23.68 17.95 47.47
CA HIS A 194 -24.95 18.16 46.78
C HIS A 194 -25.81 16.89 46.66
N ILE A 195 -25.23 15.69 46.83
CA ILE A 195 -25.94 14.43 46.71
C ILE A 195 -26.99 14.28 47.79
N SER A 196 -26.69 14.65 49.01
CA SER A 196 -27.64 14.49 50.14
C SER A 196 -28.90 15.32 49.88
N GLU A 197 -28.78 16.61 49.55
CA GLU A 197 -29.92 17.50 49.29
C GLU A 197 -30.73 17.03 48.07
N GLN A 198 -30.07 16.65 47.00
CA GLN A 198 -30.72 16.23 45.76
C GLN A 198 -31.59 14.99 45.92
N TYR A 199 -31.12 13.99 46.68
CA TYR A 199 -31.84 12.74 46.83
C TYR A 199 -32.80 12.74 47.99
N LEU A 200 -32.62 13.58 49.04
CA LEU A 200 -33.63 13.86 50.04
C LEU A 200 -34.89 14.51 49.45
N GLN A 201 -34.71 15.47 48.51
CA GLN A 201 -35.82 16.08 47.77
C GLN A 201 -36.61 15.07 46.92
N LYS A 202 -35.94 14.01 46.45
CA LYS A 202 -36.55 12.91 45.69
C LYS A 202 -37.19 11.84 46.54
N GLY A 203 -37.17 12.02 47.89
CA GLY A 203 -37.84 11.11 48.84
C GLY A 203 -36.99 9.89 49.29
N PHE A 204 -35.69 9.85 48.99
CA PHE A 204 -34.80 8.80 49.49
C PHE A 204 -34.33 9.16 50.92
N SER A 205 -34.05 8.15 51.74
CA SER A 205 -33.67 8.35 53.13
C SER A 205 -32.28 7.82 53.52
N ARG A 206 -31.66 7.01 52.67
CA ARG A 206 -30.38 6.35 53.01
C ARG A 206 -29.43 6.27 51.83
N VAL A 207 -28.14 6.30 52.14
CA VAL A 207 -27.03 6.19 51.19
C VAL A 207 -25.95 5.30 51.81
N ARG A 208 -25.28 4.53 50.97
CA ARG A 208 -24.09 3.80 51.36
C ARG A 208 -22.88 4.52 50.79
N VAL A 209 -21.92 4.88 51.67
CA VAL A 209 -20.70 5.59 51.31
C VAL A 209 -19.50 4.73 51.75
N ASP A 210 -18.64 4.36 50.83
CA ASP A 210 -17.46 3.53 51.06
C ASP A 210 -17.73 2.28 51.90
N GLY A 211 -18.90 1.67 51.64
CA GLY A 211 -19.32 0.42 52.30
C GLY A 211 -20.11 0.64 53.59
N VAL A 212 -20.27 1.85 54.13
CA VAL A 212 -21.02 2.16 55.34
C VAL A 212 -22.35 2.83 54.98
N VAL A 213 -23.44 2.37 55.63
CA VAL A 213 -24.77 2.94 55.41
C VAL A 213 -25.01 4.09 56.36
N TYR A 214 -25.39 5.26 55.83
CA TYR A 214 -25.74 6.49 56.53
C TYR A 214 -27.18 6.90 56.20
N ALA A 215 -27.80 7.64 57.09
CA ALA A 215 -28.97 8.42 56.72
C ALA A 215 -28.55 9.59 55.83
N LEU A 216 -29.37 9.98 54.84
CA LEU A 216 -29.00 11.05 53.91
C LEU A 216 -28.91 12.43 54.59
N ASP A 217 -29.62 12.65 55.70
CA ASP A 217 -29.52 13.84 56.56
C ASP A 217 -28.23 13.86 57.42
N GLU A 218 -27.58 12.68 57.61
CA GLU A 218 -26.31 12.50 58.29
C GLU A 218 -25.18 12.15 57.32
N PHE A 219 -25.20 12.73 56.09
CA PHE A 219 -24.20 12.44 55.05
C PHE A 219 -22.78 12.78 55.56
N PRO A 220 -21.80 11.84 55.46
CA PRO A 220 -20.47 12.05 56.01
C PRO A 220 -19.69 13.10 55.17
N THR A 221 -18.80 13.84 55.83
CA THR A 221 -17.85 14.71 55.16
C THR A 221 -16.76 13.85 54.46
N LEU A 222 -16.62 14.01 53.17
CA LEU A 222 -15.71 13.21 52.36
C LEU A 222 -14.42 13.99 52.01
N GLU A 223 -13.31 13.28 51.95
CA GLU A 223 -12.01 13.83 51.63
C GLU A 223 -11.88 14.12 50.12
N LYS A 224 -11.63 15.37 49.73
CA LYS A 224 -11.61 15.86 48.37
C LYS A 224 -10.61 15.13 47.47
N GLN A 225 -9.53 14.62 48.04
CA GLN A 225 -8.42 13.97 47.31
C GLN A 225 -8.54 12.45 47.26
N GLU A 226 -9.43 11.86 48.03
CA GLU A 226 -9.69 10.42 48.02
C GLU A 226 -10.77 10.02 47.02
N ARG A 227 -10.77 8.76 46.65
CA ARG A 227 -11.77 8.20 45.73
C ARG A 227 -12.88 7.55 46.57
N HIS A 228 -14.11 7.93 46.28
CA HIS A 228 -15.29 7.48 47.03
C HIS A 228 -16.26 6.71 46.12
N ASP A 229 -16.92 5.74 46.75
CA ASP A 229 -18.04 4.99 46.17
C ASP A 229 -19.31 5.40 46.94
N ILE A 230 -20.32 5.92 46.20
CA ILE A 230 -21.60 6.35 46.81
C ILE A 230 -22.72 5.63 46.09
N GLU A 231 -23.47 4.82 46.83
CA GLU A 231 -24.63 4.10 46.34
C GLU A 231 -25.90 4.54 47.10
N LEU A 232 -26.95 4.87 46.38
CA LEU A 232 -28.25 5.23 46.97
C LEU A 232 -29.00 3.96 47.32
N VAL A 233 -29.56 3.87 48.55
CA VAL A 233 -30.41 2.77 48.94
C VAL A 233 -31.82 3.02 48.40
N VAL A 234 -32.21 2.26 47.39
CA VAL A 234 -33.52 2.40 46.73
C VAL A 234 -34.59 1.65 47.45
N ASP A 235 -34.36 0.40 47.84
CA ASP A 235 -35.33 -0.41 48.59
C ASP A 235 -34.62 -1.42 49.48
N ARG A 236 -35.35 -1.89 50.54
CA ARG A 236 -34.94 -2.99 51.43
C ARG A 236 -36.12 -3.90 51.64
N PHE A 237 -35.97 -5.16 51.37
CA PHE A 237 -37.03 -6.14 51.48
C PHE A 237 -36.51 -7.50 51.93
N ILE A 238 -37.45 -8.29 52.51
CA ILE A 238 -37.22 -9.71 52.75
C ILE A 238 -37.88 -10.44 51.60
N LEU A 239 -37.13 -11.26 50.88
CA LEU A 239 -37.59 -11.92 49.66
C LEU A 239 -38.79 -12.82 49.94
N ASN A 240 -39.94 -12.51 49.29
CA ASN A 240 -41.15 -13.28 49.28
C ASN A 240 -41.77 -13.23 47.89
N PRO A 241 -42.28 -14.36 47.33
CA PRO A 241 -42.91 -14.39 46.01
C PRO A 241 -44.04 -13.37 45.79
N GLU A 242 -44.75 -12.96 46.81
CA GLU A 242 -45.80 -11.96 46.74
C GLU A 242 -45.30 -10.53 46.44
N LEU A 243 -44.00 -10.30 46.58
CA LEU A 243 -43.38 -8.97 46.34
C LEU A 243 -42.92 -8.75 44.92
N TYR A 244 -43.23 -9.63 43.95
CA TYR A 244 -42.76 -9.53 42.57
C TYR A 244 -42.95 -8.15 41.96
N SER A 245 -44.15 -7.59 42.01
CA SER A 245 -44.47 -6.26 41.43
C SER A 245 -43.70 -5.13 42.10
N ARG A 246 -43.52 -5.18 43.45
CA ARG A 246 -42.73 -4.17 44.20
C ARG A 246 -41.25 -4.26 43.83
N ILE A 247 -40.70 -5.47 43.77
CA ILE A 247 -39.30 -5.70 43.40
C ILE A 247 -39.03 -5.23 41.96
N SER A 248 -39.98 -5.50 41.04
CA SER A 248 -39.88 -5.04 39.67
C SER A 248 -39.79 -3.51 39.59
N SER A 249 -40.72 -2.79 40.21
CA SER A 249 -40.73 -1.33 40.25
C SER A 249 -39.50 -0.75 40.95
N SER A 250 -39.03 -1.37 42.03
CA SER A 250 -37.82 -0.91 42.72
C SER A 250 -36.57 -1.11 41.88
N ILE A 251 -36.49 -2.23 41.15
CA ILE A 251 -35.35 -2.49 40.22
C ILE A 251 -35.37 -1.50 39.05
N GLU A 252 -36.55 -1.20 38.46
CA GLU A 252 -36.67 -0.19 37.40
C GLU A 252 -36.19 1.17 37.90
N GLN A 253 -36.63 1.59 39.07
CA GLN A 253 -36.21 2.85 39.70
C GLN A 253 -34.70 2.87 39.99
N ALA A 254 -34.16 1.77 40.50
CA ALA A 254 -32.74 1.65 40.80
C ALA A 254 -31.88 1.67 39.53
N LEU A 255 -32.34 1.05 38.46
CA LEU A 255 -31.66 1.07 37.15
C LEU A 255 -31.66 2.47 36.51
N GLU A 256 -32.78 3.22 36.65
CA GLU A 256 -32.85 4.60 36.18
C GLU A 256 -31.85 5.50 36.93
N LEU A 257 -31.82 5.41 38.27
CA LEU A 257 -30.93 6.18 39.15
C LEU A 257 -29.45 5.79 38.99
N GLY A 258 -29.16 4.51 38.90
CA GLY A 258 -27.80 3.95 38.71
C GLY A 258 -27.35 3.93 37.26
N GLN A 259 -28.09 4.63 36.35
CA GLN A 259 -27.77 4.69 34.91
C GLN A 259 -27.59 3.30 34.26
N GLY A 260 -28.49 2.37 34.60
CA GLY A 260 -28.51 1.01 34.08
C GLY A 260 -27.70 -0.01 34.91
N LEU A 261 -27.14 0.39 36.00
CA LEU A 261 -26.41 -0.50 36.95
C LEU A 261 -27.10 -0.52 38.29
N ILE A 262 -27.23 -1.71 38.89
CA ILE A 262 -27.75 -1.89 40.27
C ILE A 262 -26.89 -2.89 41.04
N MET A 263 -26.87 -2.74 42.33
CA MET A 263 -26.21 -3.67 43.26
C MET A 263 -27.24 -4.22 44.25
N LEU A 264 -27.25 -5.50 44.42
CA LEU A 264 -28.10 -6.15 45.39
C LEU A 264 -27.23 -6.74 46.50
N LEU A 265 -27.39 -6.22 47.70
CA LEU A 265 -26.69 -6.70 48.88
C LEU A 265 -27.55 -7.73 49.63
N LYS A 266 -26.99 -8.93 49.78
CA LYS A 266 -27.58 -9.98 50.67
C LYS A 266 -26.94 -9.88 52.04
N ILE A 267 -27.76 -9.62 53.03
CA ILE A 267 -27.32 -9.40 54.39
C ILE A 267 -27.46 -10.71 55.20
N ASN A 268 -26.32 -11.25 55.65
CA ASN A 268 -26.30 -12.52 56.39
C ASN A 268 -26.33 -12.35 57.91
N ASP A 269 -26.57 -11.11 58.42
CA ASP A 269 -26.51 -10.81 59.84
C ASP A 269 -27.91 -10.67 60.47
N ASN A 270 -28.09 -11.21 61.65
CA ASN A 270 -29.37 -11.19 62.44
C ASN A 270 -29.57 -9.90 63.23
N SER A 271 -28.72 -8.88 63.07
CA SER A 271 -28.83 -7.63 63.82
C SER A 271 -29.89 -6.69 63.25
N SER A 272 -30.70 -6.09 64.10
CA SER A 272 -31.82 -5.21 63.70
C SER A 272 -31.44 -3.79 63.31
N THR A 273 -30.18 -3.39 63.51
CA THR A 273 -29.68 -2.02 63.15
C THR A 273 -28.49 -2.10 62.18
N ILE A 274 -28.69 -1.52 61.06
CA ILE A 274 -27.74 -1.53 59.92
C ILE A 274 -26.95 -0.19 59.85
N GLU A 275 -27.42 0.87 60.46
CA GLU A 275 -26.83 2.21 60.45
C GLU A 275 -25.51 2.26 61.23
N GLY A 276 -24.49 2.88 60.63
CA GLY A 276 -23.17 3.04 61.26
C GLY A 276 -22.30 1.79 61.26
N LYS A 277 -22.74 0.67 60.65
CA LYS A 277 -21.93 -0.53 60.52
C LYS A 277 -21.23 -0.59 59.18
N ASN A 278 -19.92 -0.86 59.21
CA ASN A 278 -19.15 -1.19 58.03
C ASN A 278 -19.56 -2.58 57.55
N LEU A 279 -20.39 -2.64 56.50
CA LEU A 279 -20.79 -3.89 55.85
C LEU A 279 -19.67 -4.35 54.92
N GLY A 280 -18.47 -4.65 55.49
CA GLY A 280 -17.32 -5.10 54.76
C GLY A 280 -17.53 -6.48 54.09
N LYS A 281 -16.65 -6.85 53.19
CA LYS A 281 -16.70 -8.05 52.32
C LYS A 281 -16.87 -9.40 53.03
N SER A 282 -16.74 -9.45 54.35
CA SER A 282 -16.81 -10.71 55.09
C SER A 282 -18.25 -11.17 55.45
N ASN A 283 -19.25 -10.25 55.50
CA ASN A 283 -20.60 -10.59 55.96
C ASN A 283 -21.72 -10.27 54.95
N THR A 284 -21.39 -9.81 53.73
CA THR A 284 -22.36 -9.47 52.71
C THR A 284 -21.95 -10.03 51.36
N GLU A 285 -22.88 -10.68 50.71
CA GLU A 285 -22.71 -11.08 49.28
C GLU A 285 -23.29 -9.95 48.41
N VAL A 286 -22.48 -9.38 47.50
CA VAL A 286 -22.88 -8.31 46.59
C VAL A 286 -23.12 -8.92 45.23
N LEU A 287 -24.35 -8.84 44.73
CA LEU A 287 -24.74 -9.23 43.36
C LEU A 287 -24.93 -7.96 42.54
N THR A 288 -24.18 -7.85 41.43
CA THR A 288 -24.27 -6.68 40.53
C THR A 288 -25.01 -7.07 39.25
N TYR A 289 -26.00 -6.29 38.89
CA TYR A 289 -26.77 -6.47 37.65
C TYR A 289 -26.71 -5.22 36.79
N SER A 290 -26.67 -5.38 35.49
CA SER A 290 -26.61 -4.25 34.53
C SER A 290 -27.55 -4.46 33.36
N GLN A 291 -28.26 -3.40 32.98
CA GLN A 291 -28.92 -3.30 31.68
C GLN A 291 -27.94 -2.97 30.54
N ARG A 292 -26.71 -2.57 30.88
CA ARG A 292 -25.63 -2.34 29.96
C ARG A 292 -24.70 -3.56 29.94
N TYR A 293 -23.89 -3.67 28.90
CA TYR A 293 -22.85 -4.66 28.87
C TYR A 293 -21.73 -4.29 29.87
N ALA A 294 -21.84 -4.81 31.09
CA ALA A 294 -20.85 -4.58 32.15
C ALA A 294 -20.42 -5.90 32.78
N CYS A 295 -19.13 -6.04 33.05
CA CYS A 295 -18.61 -7.21 33.74
C CYS A 295 -18.94 -7.14 35.26
N PRO A 296 -19.49 -8.20 35.84
CA PRO A 296 -19.78 -8.21 37.28
C PRO A 296 -18.53 -8.09 38.19
N VAL A 297 -17.35 -8.48 37.65
CA VAL A 297 -16.07 -8.46 38.37
C VAL A 297 -15.29 -7.16 38.12
N HIS A 298 -15.47 -6.55 36.93
CA HIS A 298 -14.79 -5.33 36.51
C HIS A 298 -15.82 -4.29 36.04
N PRO A 299 -16.58 -3.70 36.98
CA PRO A 299 -17.70 -2.81 36.66
C PRO A 299 -17.28 -1.50 35.98
N ASP A 300 -16.01 -1.12 36.11
CA ASP A 300 -15.44 0.07 35.43
C ASP A 300 -15.24 -0.13 33.93
N GLU A 301 -15.16 -1.38 33.46
CA GLU A 301 -15.05 -1.73 32.06
C GLU A 301 -16.42 -1.85 31.38
N LEU A 302 -16.97 -0.70 31.02
CA LEU A 302 -18.24 -0.63 30.32
C LEU A 302 -18.04 -0.87 28.82
N ILE A 303 -18.72 -1.89 28.30
CA ILE A 303 -18.77 -2.12 26.85
C ILE A 303 -19.90 -1.24 26.29
N PRO A 304 -19.57 -0.35 25.34
CA PRO A 304 -20.58 0.50 24.69
C PRO A 304 -21.62 -0.32 23.94
N GLU A 305 -22.73 0.29 23.57
CA GLU A 305 -23.73 -0.36 22.75
C GLU A 305 -23.14 -0.82 21.42
N LEU A 306 -23.45 -2.08 21.02
CA LEU A 306 -22.86 -2.71 19.83
C LEU A 306 -23.49 -2.10 18.57
N GLU A 307 -22.91 -1.00 18.12
CA GLU A 307 -23.23 -0.33 16.86
C GLU A 307 -22.11 -0.55 15.82
N PRO A 308 -22.40 -0.55 14.50
CA PRO A 308 -21.37 -0.67 13.48
C PRO A 308 -20.24 0.38 13.57
N ARG A 309 -20.51 1.55 14.16
CA ARG A 309 -19.50 2.59 14.40
C ARG A 309 -18.46 2.20 15.46
N LEU A 310 -18.87 1.38 16.44
CA LEU A 310 -17.96 0.87 17.46
C LEU A 310 -16.84 0.01 16.88
N PHE A 311 -17.13 -0.74 15.80
CA PHE A 311 -16.18 -1.59 15.11
C PHE A 311 -15.39 -0.88 14.00
N SER A 312 -15.47 0.45 13.92
CA SER A 312 -14.74 1.23 12.93
C SER A 312 -13.47 1.82 13.52
N PHE A 313 -12.32 1.46 12.99
CA PHE A 313 -11.04 2.10 13.33
C PHE A 313 -10.89 3.52 12.77
N ASN A 314 -11.82 3.97 11.90
CA ASN A 314 -11.90 5.34 11.42
C ASN A 314 -12.80 6.24 12.28
N ALA A 315 -13.56 5.65 13.20
CA ALA A 315 -14.44 6.36 14.12
C ALA A 315 -13.80 6.47 15.53
N PRO A 316 -13.88 7.61 16.21
CA PRO A 316 -13.30 7.80 17.55
C PRO A 316 -13.83 6.81 18.60
N GLN A 317 -15.04 6.29 18.40
CA GLN A 317 -15.66 5.31 19.29
C GLN A 317 -14.88 3.98 19.29
N GLY A 318 -14.44 3.51 18.13
CA GLY A 318 -13.78 2.22 17.96
C GLY A 318 -12.26 2.29 17.86
N ALA A 319 -11.72 3.40 17.36
CA ALA A 319 -10.29 3.55 17.10
C ALA A 319 -9.44 3.47 18.37
N CYS A 320 -8.33 2.75 18.32
CA CYS A 320 -7.31 2.75 19.37
C CYS A 320 -6.86 4.19 19.64
N PRO A 321 -6.90 4.66 20.91
CA PRO A 321 -6.58 6.06 21.23
C PRO A 321 -5.10 6.39 21.01
N THR A 322 -4.21 5.40 21.13
CA THR A 322 -2.76 5.58 21.00
C THR A 322 -2.32 5.78 19.55
N CYS A 323 -2.78 4.94 18.61
CA CYS A 323 -2.45 5.05 17.18
C CYS A 323 -3.55 5.71 16.34
N THR A 324 -4.65 6.15 16.96
CA THR A 324 -5.80 6.77 16.27
C THR A 324 -6.33 5.94 15.09
N GLY A 325 -6.30 4.59 15.21
CA GLY A 325 -6.80 3.67 14.19
C GLY A 325 -5.81 3.32 13.08
N LEU A 326 -4.54 3.69 13.19
CA LEU A 326 -3.50 3.35 12.21
C LEU A 326 -2.94 1.94 12.38
N GLY A 327 -2.96 1.40 13.62
CA GLY A 327 -2.34 0.11 13.97
C GLY A 327 -0.83 0.22 14.17
N THR A 328 -0.21 1.26 13.64
CA THR A 328 1.23 1.51 13.71
C THR A 328 1.51 2.93 14.17
N ARG A 329 2.73 3.17 14.63
CA ARG A 329 3.24 4.50 14.97
C ARG A 329 4.60 4.73 14.33
N MET A 330 4.84 5.94 13.86
CA MET A 330 6.18 6.38 13.49
C MET A 330 6.91 6.82 14.75
N GLU A 331 7.95 6.10 15.11
CA GLU A 331 8.79 6.37 16.28
C GLU A 331 10.24 6.50 15.83
N ILE A 332 11.02 7.30 16.57
CA ILE A 332 12.44 7.50 16.24
C ILE A 332 13.20 6.24 16.63
N ASP A 333 13.91 5.64 15.67
CA ASP A 333 14.75 4.48 15.89
C ASP A 333 16.13 4.90 16.46
N PRO A 334 16.49 4.47 17.67
CA PRO A 334 17.79 4.75 18.27
C PRO A 334 18.99 4.37 17.40
N ASN A 335 18.86 3.30 16.60
CA ASN A 335 19.93 2.82 15.72
C ASN A 335 20.18 3.77 14.54
N LEU A 336 19.17 4.49 14.10
CA LEU A 336 19.32 5.50 13.06
C LEU A 336 19.89 6.82 13.59
N VAL A 337 19.74 7.08 14.88
CA VAL A 337 20.23 8.30 15.54
C VAL A 337 21.73 8.28 15.67
N PHE A 338 22.33 7.14 16.01
CA PHE A 338 23.76 7.04 16.31
C PHE A 338 24.61 6.63 15.09
N ASN A 339 25.82 7.23 15.00
CA ASN A 339 26.93 6.70 14.21
C ASN A 339 27.97 6.14 15.18
N GLN A 340 28.01 4.83 15.32
CA GLN A 340 28.82 4.11 16.29
C GLN A 340 30.32 4.41 16.20
N ASN A 341 30.82 4.80 15.03
CA ASN A 341 32.24 5.01 14.76
C ASN A 341 32.75 6.45 15.01
N LEU A 342 31.82 7.39 15.20
CA LEU A 342 32.15 8.80 15.46
C LEU A 342 31.95 9.13 16.91
N THR A 343 32.70 10.13 17.37
CA THR A 343 32.45 10.77 18.67
C THR A 343 31.25 11.72 18.58
N ILE A 344 30.65 12.05 19.70
CA ILE A 344 29.54 13.02 19.75
C ILE A 344 30.01 14.40 19.20
N ALA A 345 31.21 14.82 19.56
CA ALA A 345 31.81 16.08 19.08
C ALA A 345 32.04 16.11 17.55
N GLU A 346 32.30 14.95 16.92
CA GLU A 346 32.48 14.79 15.48
C GLU A 346 31.14 14.61 14.72
N GLY A 347 30.00 14.68 15.39
CA GLY A 347 28.69 14.52 14.79
C GLY A 347 28.18 13.09 14.82
N GLY A 348 28.59 12.28 15.80
CA GLY A 348 28.13 10.90 16.01
C GLY A 348 26.64 10.79 16.27
N ILE A 349 25.95 11.88 16.62
CA ILE A 349 24.49 11.97 16.69
C ILE A 349 23.97 12.56 15.37
N ARG A 350 23.54 11.70 14.45
CA ARG A 350 23.22 12.04 13.06
C ARG A 350 22.21 13.19 12.87
N PRO A 351 21.09 13.29 13.64
CA PRO A 351 20.15 14.42 13.51
C PRO A 351 20.79 15.77 13.83
N PHE A 352 21.89 15.77 14.58
CA PHE A 352 22.62 16.96 15.01
C PHE A 352 24.03 17.05 14.43
N ASN A 353 24.37 16.29 13.38
CA ASN A 353 25.69 16.24 12.76
C ASN A 353 26.17 17.57 12.14
N ARG A 354 25.25 18.49 11.82
CA ARG A 354 25.54 19.84 11.28
C ARG A 354 25.69 20.90 12.35
N VAL A 355 25.59 20.50 13.61
CA VAL A 355 25.65 21.41 14.74
C VAL A 355 27.12 21.76 15.02
N GLN A 356 27.45 23.03 14.92
CA GLN A 356 28.82 23.52 15.22
C GLN A 356 29.20 23.24 16.68
N SER A 357 30.52 23.12 16.95
CA SER A 357 31.08 22.84 18.27
C SER A 357 30.63 23.78 19.39
N ASP A 358 30.13 24.97 19.03
CA ASP A 358 29.65 25.99 19.96
C ASP A 358 28.12 26.02 20.10
N SER A 359 27.44 25.00 19.66
CA SER A 359 25.97 24.96 19.70
C SER A 359 25.43 24.78 21.09
N TRP A 360 24.33 25.43 21.37
CA TRP A 360 23.57 25.37 22.62
C TRP A 360 23.22 23.94 23.04
N TRP A 361 22.92 23.09 22.05
CA TRP A 361 22.56 21.69 22.28
C TRP A 361 23.77 20.87 22.78
N LEU A 362 24.94 21.03 22.13
CA LEU A 362 26.17 20.31 22.52
C LEU A 362 26.68 20.76 23.91
N LYS A 363 26.53 22.03 24.26
CA LYS A 363 26.88 22.56 25.59
C LYS A 363 26.03 21.92 26.70
N ARG A 364 24.72 21.73 26.47
CA ARG A 364 23.83 21.02 27.40
C ARG A 364 24.27 19.57 27.58
N LEU A 365 24.50 18.85 26.46
CA LEU A 365 24.95 17.47 26.52
C LEU A 365 26.33 17.33 27.19
N SER A 366 27.24 18.29 27.00
CA SER A 366 28.53 18.31 27.71
C SER A 366 28.39 18.45 29.23
N ALA A 367 27.43 19.23 29.69
CA ALA A 367 27.12 19.36 31.12
C ALA A 367 26.56 18.04 31.70
N VAL A 368 25.70 17.35 30.95
CA VAL A 368 25.20 16.00 31.30
C VAL A 368 26.35 15.01 31.33
N ALA A 369 27.21 14.99 30.31
CA ALA A 369 28.36 14.10 30.21
C ALA A 369 29.31 14.25 31.40
N ALA A 370 29.60 15.49 31.81
CA ALA A 370 30.43 15.77 32.96
C ALA A 370 29.82 15.25 34.27
N ARG A 371 28.52 15.34 34.45
CA ARG A 371 27.82 14.87 35.67
C ARG A 371 27.73 13.36 35.74
N TYR A 372 27.50 12.70 34.63
CA TYR A 372 27.34 11.22 34.55
C TYR A 372 28.64 10.49 34.18
N GLY A 373 29.80 11.19 34.14
CA GLY A 373 31.11 10.58 34.02
C GLY A 373 31.40 9.97 32.64
N PHE A 374 30.87 10.51 31.55
CA PHE A 374 31.25 10.11 30.20
C PHE A 374 31.80 11.30 29.37
N SER A 375 32.56 10.98 28.34
CA SER A 375 33.18 12.00 27.47
C SER A 375 32.49 12.06 26.10
N ILE A 376 32.23 13.28 25.62
CA ILE A 376 31.72 13.53 24.25
C ILE A 376 32.80 13.30 23.17
N HIS A 377 34.06 13.02 23.55
CA HIS A 377 35.17 12.79 22.65
C HIS A 377 35.54 11.31 22.51
N VAL A 378 34.72 10.39 23.03
CA VAL A 378 34.85 8.92 22.82
C VAL A 378 33.88 8.46 21.74
N PRO A 379 34.26 7.49 20.90
CA PRO A 379 33.32 6.91 19.92
C PRO A 379 32.07 6.33 20.60
N ILE A 380 30.90 6.52 19.96
CA ILE A 380 29.60 6.11 20.54
C ILE A 380 29.55 4.63 20.87
N ARG A 381 30.24 3.76 20.12
CA ARG A 381 30.36 2.33 20.43
C ARG A 381 31.00 2.01 21.79
N GLU A 382 31.79 2.93 22.34
CA GLU A 382 32.50 2.76 23.61
C GLU A 382 31.69 3.27 24.82
N LEU A 383 30.56 3.94 24.57
CA LEU A 383 29.62 4.37 25.60
C LEU A 383 28.82 3.17 26.09
N THR A 384 28.48 3.15 27.38
CA THR A 384 27.60 2.14 27.96
C THR A 384 26.17 2.32 27.50
N GLU A 385 25.35 1.28 27.58
CA GLU A 385 23.93 1.38 27.20
C GLU A 385 23.16 2.39 28.08
N GLU A 386 23.53 2.53 29.36
CA GLU A 386 22.96 3.55 30.25
C GLU A 386 23.31 4.96 29.79
N GLN A 387 24.55 5.19 29.36
CA GLN A 387 24.99 6.49 28.84
C GLN A 387 24.30 6.81 27.51
N LYS A 388 24.14 5.84 26.63
CA LYS A 388 23.37 5.97 25.39
C LYS A 388 21.90 6.26 25.67
N HIS A 389 21.31 5.61 26.66
CA HIS A 389 19.93 5.85 27.09
C HIS A 389 19.75 7.30 27.60
N LEU A 390 20.66 7.81 28.42
CA LEU A 390 20.63 9.20 28.91
C LEU A 390 20.71 10.20 27.73
N ILE A 391 21.55 9.93 26.74
CA ILE A 391 21.67 10.76 25.53
C ILE A 391 20.36 10.77 24.75
N LEU A 392 19.75 9.60 24.59
CA LEU A 392 18.54 9.46 23.77
C LEU A 392 17.28 10.01 24.46
N TYR A 393 17.07 9.67 25.73
CA TYR A 393 15.80 9.95 26.42
C TYR A 393 15.87 11.07 27.46
N GLY A 394 17.08 11.61 27.71
CA GLY A 394 17.28 12.69 28.66
C GLY A 394 17.39 12.23 30.12
N THR A 395 17.38 13.21 31.00
CA THR A 395 17.60 13.03 32.44
C THR A 395 16.39 13.49 33.27
N GLY A 396 15.23 13.56 32.67
CA GLY A 396 13.98 14.01 33.31
C GLY A 396 14.01 15.50 33.63
N ASN A 397 13.66 15.85 34.89
CA ASN A 397 13.55 17.25 35.32
C ASN A 397 14.86 17.82 35.93
N GLU A 398 15.97 17.12 35.79
CA GLU A 398 17.23 17.60 36.30
C GLU A 398 17.71 18.86 35.57
N LYS A 399 18.16 19.85 36.34
CA LYS A 399 18.70 21.10 35.84
C LYS A 399 20.23 21.08 35.78
N TYR A 400 20.76 21.59 34.71
CA TYR A 400 22.20 21.68 34.41
C TYR A 400 22.60 23.14 34.22
N GLU A 401 23.72 23.52 34.85
CA GLU A 401 24.33 24.83 34.57
C GLU A 401 25.12 24.79 33.25
N VAL A 402 24.67 25.57 32.27
CA VAL A 402 25.29 25.68 30.96
C VAL A 402 26.01 27.02 30.85
N LYS A 403 27.31 27.00 30.59
CA LYS A 403 28.10 28.22 30.39
C LYS A 403 27.84 28.79 28.99
N ILE A 404 27.56 30.12 28.92
CA ILE A 404 27.35 30.84 27.66
C ILE A 404 28.69 31.45 27.25
N SER A 405 29.20 31.08 26.05
CA SER A 405 30.28 31.83 25.43
C SER A 405 29.67 32.95 24.59
N GLY A 406 29.97 34.19 24.92
CA GLY A 406 29.26 35.36 24.40
C GLY A 406 29.76 35.86 23.06
N SER A 407 28.88 35.98 22.09
CA SER A 407 28.89 37.04 21.10
C SER A 407 27.48 37.64 21.07
N GLY A 408 27.25 38.74 21.69
CA GLY A 408 25.94 39.44 21.70
C GLY A 408 25.57 40.04 23.05
N LYS A 409 24.29 40.12 23.36
CA LYS A 409 23.75 40.82 24.57
C LYS A 409 24.07 40.15 25.91
N PHE A 410 24.79 39.03 25.94
CA PHE A 410 25.13 38.30 27.17
C PHE A 410 26.65 38.43 27.47
N LYS A 411 27.00 38.67 28.73
CA LYS A 411 28.41 38.74 29.19
C LYS A 411 29.03 37.33 29.14
N ASP A 412 30.29 37.24 28.69
CA ASP A 412 31.07 35.99 28.78
C ASP A 412 31.08 35.44 30.21
N GLY A 413 30.73 34.17 30.36
CA GLY A 413 30.72 33.49 31.66
C GLY A 413 29.37 33.45 32.39
N ALA A 414 28.28 33.94 31.81
CA ALA A 414 26.94 33.77 32.39
C ALA A 414 26.55 32.28 32.37
N THR A 415 26.06 31.77 33.51
CA THR A 415 25.48 30.42 33.61
C THR A 415 23.96 30.50 33.48
N TYR A 416 23.40 29.51 32.79
CA TYR A 416 21.97 29.36 32.65
C TYR A 416 21.56 27.94 33.05
N GLU A 417 20.54 27.82 33.86
CA GLU A 417 19.96 26.52 34.20
C GLU A 417 19.06 25.99 33.05
N SER A 418 19.31 24.81 32.57
CA SER A 418 18.53 24.13 31.53
C SER A 418 18.34 22.65 31.79
N ILE A 419 17.23 22.11 31.35
CA ILE A 419 16.92 20.68 31.38
C ILE A 419 17.42 20.06 30.07
N TYR A 420 17.89 18.82 30.14
CA TYR A 420 18.24 18.02 28.95
C TYR A 420 17.12 17.01 28.63
N GLU A 421 16.31 17.30 27.63
CA GLU A 421 15.16 16.48 27.24
C GLU A 421 15.55 15.15 26.58
N GLY A 422 16.76 15.01 26.05
CA GLY A 422 17.18 13.90 25.20
C GLY A 422 16.97 14.16 23.72
N VAL A 423 17.59 13.33 22.88
CA VAL A 423 17.50 13.44 21.42
C VAL A 423 16.11 13.06 20.92
N ILE A 424 15.57 11.94 21.36
CA ILE A 424 14.27 11.40 20.88
C ILE A 424 13.12 12.35 21.24
N PRO A 425 12.90 12.74 22.50
CA PRO A 425 11.83 13.68 22.82
C PRO A 425 11.95 15.03 22.11
N THR A 426 13.19 15.52 21.93
CA THR A 426 13.43 16.77 21.19
C THR A 426 13.00 16.66 19.73
N LEU A 427 13.32 15.55 19.06
CA LEU A 427 12.94 15.32 17.65
C LEU A 427 11.44 15.09 17.51
N GLU A 428 10.81 14.31 18.40
CA GLU A 428 9.36 14.09 18.40
C GLU A 428 8.57 15.38 18.58
N ARG A 429 8.99 16.22 19.53
CA ARG A 429 8.38 17.54 19.73
C ARG A 429 8.53 18.41 18.48
N ARG A 430 9.76 18.50 17.92
CA ARG A 430 10.01 19.24 16.67
C ARG A 430 9.19 18.71 15.48
N HIS A 431 9.04 17.42 15.36
CA HIS A 431 8.23 16.80 14.30
C HIS A 431 6.75 17.22 14.40
N LYS A 432 6.21 17.32 15.62
CA LYS A 432 4.83 17.75 15.86
C LYS A 432 4.63 19.25 15.66
N GLU A 433 5.60 20.07 16.08
CA GLU A 433 5.46 21.54 16.13
C GLU A 433 5.90 22.23 14.82
N THR A 434 6.63 21.56 13.92
CA THR A 434 7.15 22.20 12.71
C THR A 434 6.09 22.33 11.61
N ASP A 435 5.98 23.54 11.05
CA ASP A 435 5.19 23.83 9.86
C ASP A 435 5.99 23.60 8.55
N SER A 436 7.29 23.32 8.65
CA SER A 436 8.15 23.10 7.50
C SER A 436 8.16 21.64 7.07
N ASP A 437 7.61 21.33 5.89
CA ASP A 437 7.66 20.01 5.28
C ASP A 437 9.09 19.47 5.11
N PHE A 438 10.06 20.37 4.86
CA PHE A 438 11.47 19.96 4.76
C PHE A 438 11.99 19.45 6.09
N MET A 439 11.75 20.19 7.19
CA MET A 439 12.18 19.78 8.53
C MET A 439 11.47 18.50 8.98
N ARG A 440 10.18 18.37 8.69
CA ARG A 440 9.41 17.15 8.99
C ARG A 440 10.02 15.95 8.30
N LYS A 441 10.26 16.02 6.98
CA LYS A 441 10.89 14.94 6.20
C LYS A 441 12.32 14.64 6.62
N ASP A 442 13.07 15.63 7.10
CA ASP A 442 14.43 15.43 7.60
C ASP A 442 14.44 14.64 8.91
N ILE A 443 13.46 14.88 9.79
CA ILE A 443 13.27 14.11 11.04
C ILE A 443 12.74 12.71 10.71
N GLU A 444 11.81 12.55 9.78
CA GLU A 444 11.24 11.27 9.36
C GLU A 444 12.29 10.27 8.87
N ARG A 445 13.47 10.72 8.43
CA ARG A 445 14.59 9.84 8.08
C ARG A 445 15.13 9.02 9.24
N PHE A 446 14.88 9.47 10.47
CA PHE A 446 15.29 8.81 11.71
C PHE A 446 14.15 8.06 12.38
N MET A 447 12.97 8.05 11.72
CA MET A 447 11.78 7.36 12.22
C MET A 447 11.57 6.04 11.49
N ARG A 448 11.02 5.08 12.22
CA ARG A 448 10.51 3.82 11.69
C ARG A 448 9.07 3.62 12.08
N VAL A 449 8.39 2.85 11.27
CA VAL A 449 7.04 2.41 11.56
C VAL A 449 7.13 1.20 12.48
N HIS A 450 6.63 1.35 13.70
CA HIS A 450 6.51 0.26 14.67
C HIS A 450 5.03 -0.07 14.89
N GLU A 451 4.76 -1.32 15.23
CA GLU A 451 3.45 -1.75 15.65
C GLU A 451 3.01 -1.02 16.92
N CYS A 452 1.75 -0.64 17.01
CA CYS A 452 1.21 0.05 18.19
C CYS A 452 1.17 -0.88 19.40
N GLN A 453 1.91 -0.55 20.45
CA GLN A 453 2.01 -1.38 21.67
C GLN A 453 0.69 -1.54 22.43
N THR A 454 -0.31 -0.69 22.19
CA THR A 454 -1.61 -0.75 22.86
C THR A 454 -2.59 -1.68 22.17
N CYS A 455 -2.62 -1.70 20.84
CA CYS A 455 -3.57 -2.49 20.07
C CYS A 455 -2.91 -3.61 19.25
N HIS A 456 -1.59 -3.76 19.30
CA HIS A 456 -0.84 -4.79 18.59
C HIS A 456 -1.31 -4.95 17.14
N GLY A 457 -1.29 -3.83 16.39
CA GLY A 457 -1.72 -3.81 14.97
C GLY A 457 -3.23 -3.79 14.74
N ALA A 458 -4.06 -4.18 15.70
CA ALA A 458 -5.51 -4.36 15.55
C ALA A 458 -6.31 -3.08 15.28
N ARG A 459 -5.72 -1.87 15.44
CA ARG A 459 -6.31 -0.56 15.14
C ARG A 459 -7.49 -0.15 16.03
N LEU A 460 -8.09 -1.08 16.77
CA LEU A 460 -9.29 -0.92 17.58
C LEU A 460 -8.96 -0.87 19.09
N LYS A 461 -9.91 -0.38 19.89
CA LYS A 461 -9.83 -0.41 21.34
C LYS A 461 -9.90 -1.86 21.86
N PRO A 462 -9.26 -2.19 23.00
CA PRO A 462 -9.36 -3.52 23.59
C PRO A 462 -10.80 -3.97 23.89
N VAL A 463 -11.67 -3.04 24.31
CA VAL A 463 -13.08 -3.32 24.58
C VAL A 463 -13.86 -3.75 23.31
N VAL A 464 -13.46 -3.27 22.14
CA VAL A 464 -14.05 -3.67 20.84
C VAL A 464 -13.54 -5.05 20.43
N LEU A 465 -12.26 -5.32 20.65
CA LEU A 465 -11.65 -6.62 20.36
C LEU A 465 -12.15 -7.73 21.29
N ALA A 466 -12.73 -7.37 22.42
CA ALA A 466 -13.37 -8.31 23.33
C ALA A 466 -14.76 -8.78 22.85
N VAL A 467 -15.27 -8.29 21.72
CA VAL A 467 -16.49 -8.81 21.09
C VAL A 467 -16.12 -9.88 20.09
N THR A 468 -16.67 -11.08 20.21
CA THR A 468 -16.32 -12.23 19.37
C THR A 468 -17.52 -12.88 18.71
N ILE A 469 -17.27 -13.56 17.60
CA ILE A 469 -18.19 -14.50 16.95
C ILE A 469 -17.45 -15.84 16.87
N HIS A 470 -17.97 -16.90 17.47
CA HIS A 470 -17.30 -18.20 17.60
C HIS A 470 -15.85 -18.10 18.14
N GLY A 471 -15.62 -17.20 19.10
CA GLY A 471 -14.33 -17.00 19.73
C GLY A 471 -13.34 -16.13 18.93
N LEU A 472 -13.67 -15.71 17.72
CA LEU A 472 -12.85 -14.83 16.89
C LEU A 472 -13.36 -13.39 16.96
N ASN A 473 -12.49 -12.42 17.19
CA ASN A 473 -12.82 -11.01 17.09
C ASN A 473 -12.72 -10.49 15.65
N ILE A 474 -13.16 -9.27 15.40
CA ILE A 474 -13.17 -8.70 14.04
C ILE A 474 -11.77 -8.57 13.43
N ASN A 475 -10.73 -8.36 14.24
CA ASN A 475 -9.35 -8.30 13.77
C ASN A 475 -8.83 -9.68 13.40
N ASP A 476 -9.21 -10.73 14.14
CA ASP A 476 -8.84 -12.11 13.81
C ASP A 476 -9.41 -12.49 12.44
N PHE A 477 -10.67 -12.15 12.15
CA PHE A 477 -11.26 -12.32 10.83
C PHE A 477 -10.49 -11.56 9.75
N CYS A 478 -10.03 -10.35 10.03
CA CYS A 478 -9.26 -9.58 9.06
C CYS A 478 -7.83 -10.11 8.84
N ASN A 479 -7.24 -10.76 9.82
CA ASN A 479 -5.91 -11.36 9.73
C ASN A 479 -5.90 -12.70 8.99
N LEU A 480 -7.06 -13.27 8.72
CA LEU A 480 -7.16 -14.41 7.82
C LEU A 480 -6.82 -14.00 6.38
N ASP A 481 -6.16 -14.86 5.66
CA ASP A 481 -6.10 -14.74 4.22
C ASP A 481 -7.46 -15.09 3.59
N VAL A 482 -7.62 -14.74 2.33
CA VAL A 482 -8.87 -14.93 1.59
C VAL A 482 -9.29 -16.41 1.55
N ASP A 483 -8.34 -17.34 1.39
CA ASP A 483 -8.62 -18.78 1.31
C ASP A 483 -9.09 -19.30 2.69
N ALA A 484 -8.38 -18.99 3.78
CA ALA A 484 -8.76 -19.35 5.13
C ALA A 484 -10.10 -18.73 5.55
N MET A 485 -10.38 -17.50 5.13
CA MET A 485 -11.67 -16.84 5.38
C MET A 485 -12.81 -17.60 4.69
N LEU A 486 -12.63 -18.06 3.45
CA LEU A 486 -13.62 -18.85 2.72
C LEU A 486 -13.86 -20.21 3.39
N ASP A 487 -12.81 -20.85 3.89
CA ASP A 487 -12.92 -22.11 4.61
C ASP A 487 -13.77 -21.98 5.87
N ILE A 488 -13.55 -20.92 6.67
CA ILE A 488 -14.36 -20.63 7.86
C ILE A 488 -15.81 -20.31 7.47
N LEU A 489 -16.01 -19.48 6.45
CA LEU A 489 -17.35 -19.12 5.97
C LEU A 489 -18.11 -20.28 5.32
N SER A 490 -17.41 -21.34 4.92
CA SER A 490 -18.00 -22.56 4.33
C SER A 490 -18.44 -23.58 5.38
N GLN A 491 -17.94 -23.44 6.63
CA GLN A 491 -18.38 -24.24 7.76
C GLN A 491 -19.74 -23.71 8.24
N ASP A 492 -20.62 -24.60 8.71
CA ASP A 492 -21.88 -24.21 9.34
C ASP A 492 -21.57 -23.59 10.69
N LEU A 493 -21.47 -22.25 10.70
CA LEU A 493 -21.37 -21.48 11.93
C LEU A 493 -22.70 -21.62 12.69
N GLU A 494 -22.63 -22.18 13.89
CA GLU A 494 -23.80 -22.41 14.75
C GLU A 494 -24.34 -21.07 15.26
N PHE A 495 -25.50 -20.66 14.81
CA PHE A 495 -26.25 -19.51 15.27
C PHE A 495 -27.60 -19.96 15.83
N THR A 496 -28.14 -19.25 16.79
CA THR A 496 -29.55 -19.40 17.20
C THR A 496 -30.46 -19.06 16.00
N GLU A 497 -31.71 -19.53 15.99
CA GLU A 497 -32.66 -19.25 14.90
C GLU A 497 -32.81 -17.73 14.63
N ALA A 498 -32.82 -16.91 15.68
CA ALA A 498 -32.92 -15.46 15.57
C ALA A 498 -31.65 -14.82 14.97
N GLU A 499 -30.48 -15.25 15.42
CA GLU A 499 -29.19 -14.79 14.89
C GLU A 499 -28.98 -15.23 13.45
N ALA A 500 -29.39 -16.45 13.11
CA ALA A 500 -29.25 -16.99 11.76
C ALA A 500 -30.05 -16.16 10.72
N LEU A 501 -31.24 -15.64 11.10
CA LEU A 501 -32.02 -14.77 10.23
C LEU A 501 -31.27 -13.47 9.87
N ILE A 502 -30.43 -12.97 10.78
CA ILE A 502 -29.64 -11.76 10.60
C ILE A 502 -28.29 -12.08 9.94
N ALA A 503 -27.61 -13.12 10.41
CA ALA A 503 -26.25 -13.46 9.97
C ALA A 503 -26.19 -14.00 8.53
N ARG A 504 -27.11 -14.88 8.13
CA ARG A 504 -27.08 -15.56 6.82
C ARG A 504 -27.03 -14.59 5.63
N PRO A 505 -27.87 -13.53 5.54
CA PRO A 505 -27.80 -12.58 4.43
C PRO A 505 -26.45 -11.84 4.39
N ILE A 506 -25.91 -11.47 5.56
CA ILE A 506 -24.63 -10.75 5.66
C ILE A 506 -23.46 -11.66 5.26
N LEU A 507 -23.43 -12.88 5.81
CA LEU A 507 -22.41 -13.89 5.48
C LEU A 507 -22.41 -14.28 4.01
N LYS A 508 -23.59 -14.31 3.37
CA LYS A 508 -23.70 -14.58 1.92
C LYS A 508 -22.95 -13.51 1.13
N VAL A 509 -23.16 -12.22 1.44
CA VAL A 509 -22.49 -11.12 0.74
C VAL A 509 -20.98 -11.13 1.01
N ILE A 510 -20.56 -11.38 2.26
CA ILE A 510 -19.13 -11.51 2.58
C ILE A 510 -18.51 -12.64 1.78
N ARG A 511 -19.12 -13.81 1.75
CA ARG A 511 -18.65 -14.99 1.01
C ARG A 511 -18.50 -14.70 -0.48
N GLU A 512 -19.49 -14.07 -1.11
CA GLU A 512 -19.45 -13.70 -2.52
C GLU A 512 -18.27 -12.76 -2.81
N ARG A 513 -18.07 -11.72 -2.02
CA ARG A 513 -16.96 -10.76 -2.19
C ARG A 513 -15.58 -11.40 -1.99
N VAL A 514 -15.44 -12.22 -0.95
CA VAL A 514 -14.19 -12.94 -0.68
C VAL A 514 -13.92 -13.98 -1.76
N LYS A 515 -14.96 -14.66 -2.29
CA LYS A 515 -14.85 -15.59 -3.40
C LYS A 515 -14.35 -14.90 -4.68
N PHE A 516 -14.84 -13.72 -5.01
CA PHE A 516 -14.33 -12.96 -6.16
C PHE A 516 -12.84 -12.60 -6.01
N MET A 517 -12.37 -12.34 -4.79
CA MET A 517 -10.93 -12.12 -4.55
C MET A 517 -10.12 -13.41 -4.82
N GLN A 518 -10.62 -14.58 -4.42
CA GLN A 518 -9.99 -15.85 -4.72
C GLN A 518 -9.96 -16.12 -6.23
N ASP A 519 -11.06 -15.84 -6.93
CA ASP A 519 -11.21 -16.08 -8.36
C ASP A 519 -10.27 -15.21 -9.21
N VAL A 520 -9.87 -14.03 -8.72
CA VAL A 520 -8.82 -13.21 -9.37
C VAL A 520 -7.39 -13.56 -8.92
N GLY A 521 -7.20 -14.66 -8.19
CA GLY A 521 -5.88 -15.14 -7.78
C GLY A 521 -5.28 -14.41 -6.56
N LEU A 522 -6.12 -13.85 -5.67
CA LEU A 522 -5.70 -13.16 -4.44
C LEU A 522 -5.97 -13.99 -3.18
N GLY A 523 -6.05 -15.31 -3.28
CA GLY A 523 -6.35 -16.21 -2.15
C GLY A 523 -5.39 -16.08 -0.97
N TYR A 524 -4.13 -15.80 -1.24
CA TYR A 524 -3.07 -15.62 -0.26
C TYR A 524 -3.09 -14.29 0.51
N LEU A 525 -3.96 -13.35 0.12
CA LEU A 525 -3.91 -11.97 0.62
C LEU A 525 -4.70 -11.84 1.92
N GLU A 526 -4.05 -11.32 2.97
CA GLU A 526 -4.73 -10.99 4.24
C GLU A 526 -5.63 -9.77 4.08
N LEU A 527 -6.82 -9.82 4.68
CA LEU A 527 -7.78 -8.73 4.63
C LEU A 527 -7.34 -7.50 5.44
N SER A 528 -6.50 -7.68 6.47
CA SER A 528 -5.93 -6.61 7.29
C SER A 528 -4.82 -5.82 6.59
N ARG A 529 -4.23 -6.38 5.52
CA ARG A 529 -3.09 -5.79 4.82
C ARG A 529 -3.40 -4.36 4.34
N ALA A 530 -2.49 -3.45 4.63
CA ALA A 530 -2.64 -2.04 4.27
C ALA A 530 -2.59 -1.85 2.74
N ALA A 531 -3.54 -1.08 2.20
CA ALA A 531 -3.69 -0.89 0.75
C ALA A 531 -2.48 -0.22 0.07
N ASN A 532 -1.69 0.57 0.82
CA ASN A 532 -0.48 1.22 0.33
C ASN A 532 0.74 0.27 0.22
N THR A 533 0.64 -0.95 0.74
CA THR A 533 1.67 -2.00 0.63
C THR A 533 1.43 -2.95 -0.54
N LEU A 534 0.31 -2.80 -1.22
CA LEU A 534 -0.06 -3.64 -2.36
C LEU A 534 0.77 -3.28 -3.59
N SER A 535 1.16 -4.29 -4.36
CA SER A 535 1.68 -4.10 -5.70
C SER A 535 0.60 -3.51 -6.63
N GLY A 536 1.02 -2.90 -7.75
CA GLY A 536 0.09 -2.36 -8.73
C GLY A 536 -0.91 -3.40 -9.24
N GLY A 537 -0.45 -4.60 -9.54
CA GLY A 537 -1.29 -5.71 -10.00
C GLY A 537 -2.25 -6.23 -8.92
N GLU A 538 -1.83 -6.34 -7.64
CA GLU A 538 -2.72 -6.72 -6.53
C GLU A 538 -3.85 -5.70 -6.36
N ALA A 539 -3.52 -4.40 -6.34
CA ALA A 539 -4.51 -3.33 -6.21
C ALA A 539 -5.51 -3.30 -7.38
N GLN A 540 -5.04 -3.55 -8.61
CA GLN A 540 -5.89 -3.64 -9.80
C GLN A 540 -6.87 -4.82 -9.72
N ARG A 541 -6.38 -6.01 -9.31
CA ARG A 541 -7.21 -7.21 -9.14
C ARG A 541 -8.24 -7.07 -8.03
N ILE A 542 -7.90 -6.39 -6.92
CA ILE A 542 -8.88 -6.07 -5.86
C ILE A 542 -10.01 -5.21 -6.43
N ARG A 543 -9.71 -4.21 -7.25
CA ARG A 543 -10.75 -3.40 -7.91
C ARG A 543 -11.57 -4.24 -8.88
N LEU A 544 -10.93 -5.11 -9.66
CA LEU A 544 -11.62 -6.02 -10.56
C LEU A 544 -12.61 -6.91 -9.78
N ALA A 545 -12.17 -7.54 -8.69
CA ALA A 545 -13.01 -8.34 -7.80
C ALA A 545 -14.20 -7.54 -7.24
N THR A 546 -13.96 -6.29 -6.83
CA THR A 546 -15.01 -5.41 -6.30
C THR A 546 -16.05 -5.06 -7.39
N GLN A 547 -15.61 -4.82 -8.63
CA GLN A 547 -16.51 -4.52 -9.75
C GLN A 547 -17.35 -5.73 -10.16
N ILE A 548 -16.78 -6.93 -10.18
CA ILE A 548 -17.52 -8.18 -10.42
C ILE A 548 -18.61 -8.35 -9.36
N GLY A 549 -18.25 -8.13 -8.10
CA GLY A 549 -19.16 -8.22 -6.97
C GLY A 549 -20.35 -7.24 -7.04
N SER A 550 -20.25 -6.17 -7.87
CA SER A 550 -21.36 -5.23 -8.09
C SER A 550 -22.47 -5.81 -8.98
N GLY A 551 -22.19 -6.86 -9.76
CA GLY A 551 -23.16 -7.52 -10.66
C GLY A 551 -23.68 -6.62 -11.78
N LEU A 552 -22.98 -5.53 -12.13
CA LEU A 552 -23.37 -4.59 -13.17
C LEU A 552 -23.43 -5.26 -14.54
N GLN A 553 -24.44 -4.90 -15.34
CA GLN A 553 -24.64 -5.41 -16.69
C GLN A 553 -24.73 -4.26 -17.70
N GLY A 554 -24.31 -4.51 -18.94
CA GLY A 554 -24.35 -3.53 -20.02
C GLY A 554 -23.32 -2.40 -19.85
N VAL A 555 -22.25 -2.62 -19.10
CA VAL A 555 -21.16 -1.68 -18.83
C VAL A 555 -19.97 -1.95 -19.78
N LEU A 556 -19.24 -0.91 -20.09
CA LEU A 556 -17.93 -1.00 -20.75
C LEU A 556 -16.83 -0.97 -19.70
N TYR A 557 -16.16 -2.10 -19.48
CA TYR A 557 -14.96 -2.17 -18.64
C TYR A 557 -13.73 -1.96 -19.50
N VAL A 558 -12.83 -1.06 -19.07
CA VAL A 558 -11.55 -0.80 -19.73
C VAL A 558 -10.43 -1.11 -18.74
N LEU A 559 -9.62 -2.12 -19.05
CA LEU A 559 -8.54 -2.62 -18.19
C LEU A 559 -7.17 -2.37 -18.82
N ASP A 560 -6.19 -1.98 -17.99
CA ASP A 560 -4.80 -1.75 -18.42
C ASP A 560 -3.91 -2.87 -17.90
N GLU A 561 -3.49 -3.77 -18.79
CA GLU A 561 -2.53 -4.85 -18.53
C GLU A 561 -2.82 -5.64 -17.22
N PRO A 562 -4.01 -6.25 -17.07
CA PRO A 562 -4.39 -6.91 -15.82
C PRO A 562 -3.57 -8.18 -15.50
N SER A 563 -2.84 -8.76 -16.45
CA SER A 563 -1.96 -9.93 -16.28
C SER A 563 -0.62 -9.60 -15.61
N ILE A 564 -0.32 -8.32 -15.37
CA ILE A 564 0.99 -7.90 -14.83
C ILE A 564 1.30 -8.57 -13.48
N GLY A 565 2.53 -9.09 -13.36
CA GLY A 565 3.03 -9.71 -12.14
C GLY A 565 2.33 -11.02 -11.78
N LEU A 566 1.62 -11.63 -12.73
CA LEU A 566 0.97 -12.92 -12.57
C LEU A 566 1.86 -14.06 -13.06
N HIS A 567 1.89 -15.13 -12.27
CA HIS A 567 2.29 -16.43 -12.76
C HIS A 567 1.21 -16.96 -13.72
N GLN A 568 1.60 -17.80 -14.72
CA GLN A 568 0.66 -18.32 -15.71
C GLN A 568 -0.56 -19.02 -15.08
N ARG A 569 -0.37 -19.74 -13.99
CA ARG A 569 -1.46 -20.37 -13.22
C ARG A 569 -2.51 -19.36 -12.73
N ASP A 570 -2.05 -18.18 -12.29
CA ASP A 570 -2.94 -17.13 -11.79
C ASP A 570 -3.57 -16.35 -12.96
N ASN A 571 -2.88 -16.27 -14.11
CA ASN A 571 -3.39 -15.69 -15.34
C ASN A 571 -4.60 -16.48 -15.90
N ASP A 572 -4.57 -17.80 -15.81
CA ASP A 572 -5.73 -18.65 -16.19
C ASP A 572 -6.99 -18.28 -15.38
N LYS A 573 -6.86 -18.01 -14.07
CA LYS A 573 -7.96 -17.54 -13.21
C LYS A 573 -8.46 -16.17 -13.64
N LEU A 574 -7.55 -15.25 -13.94
CA LEU A 574 -7.90 -13.93 -14.44
C LEU A 574 -8.68 -14.01 -15.75
N ILE A 575 -8.24 -14.81 -16.71
CA ILE A 575 -8.93 -15.01 -18.00
C ILE A 575 -10.35 -15.55 -17.78
N ALA A 576 -10.50 -16.52 -16.88
CA ALA A 576 -11.83 -17.06 -16.52
C ALA A 576 -12.74 -15.95 -15.95
N THR A 577 -12.17 -15.07 -15.13
CA THR A 577 -12.86 -13.92 -14.54
C THR A 577 -13.29 -12.89 -15.58
N LEU A 578 -12.42 -12.53 -16.54
CA LEU A 578 -12.74 -11.61 -17.63
C LEU A 578 -13.86 -12.18 -18.53
N ARG A 579 -13.83 -13.50 -18.78
CA ARG A 579 -14.91 -14.18 -19.50
C ARG A 579 -16.24 -14.14 -18.73
N HIS A 580 -16.20 -14.32 -17.42
CA HIS A 580 -17.39 -14.19 -16.58
C HIS A 580 -17.99 -12.80 -16.65
N LEU A 581 -17.18 -11.72 -16.59
CA LEU A 581 -17.64 -10.35 -16.78
C LEU A 581 -18.32 -10.14 -18.15
N ARG A 582 -17.74 -10.69 -19.23
CA ARG A 582 -18.35 -10.67 -20.57
C ARG A 582 -19.68 -11.37 -20.58
N ASP A 583 -19.76 -12.56 -19.97
CA ASP A 583 -20.97 -13.40 -19.95
C ASP A 583 -22.15 -12.75 -19.21
N LEU A 584 -21.87 -11.75 -18.34
CA LEU A 584 -22.85 -10.86 -17.74
C LEU A 584 -23.35 -9.77 -18.71
N ARG A 585 -23.07 -9.89 -20.01
CA ARG A 585 -23.42 -8.91 -21.07
C ARG A 585 -22.69 -7.56 -20.91
N ASN A 586 -21.47 -7.60 -20.52
CA ASN A 586 -20.59 -6.44 -20.49
C ASN A 586 -19.63 -6.47 -21.68
N THR A 587 -19.24 -5.31 -22.16
CA THR A 587 -18.12 -5.18 -23.07
C THR A 587 -16.85 -5.04 -22.24
N VAL A 588 -15.90 -5.94 -22.43
CA VAL A 588 -14.63 -5.95 -21.68
C VAL A 588 -13.51 -5.61 -22.65
N LEU A 589 -12.96 -4.40 -22.54
CA LEU A 589 -11.87 -3.91 -23.37
C LEU A 589 -10.56 -3.97 -22.54
N VAL A 590 -9.60 -4.72 -23.02
CA VAL A 590 -8.35 -4.97 -22.30
C VAL A 590 -7.18 -4.53 -23.17
N VAL A 591 -6.28 -3.70 -22.63
CA VAL A 591 -4.96 -3.47 -23.21
C VAL A 591 -4.04 -4.56 -22.71
N GLU A 592 -3.50 -5.41 -23.58
CA GLU A 592 -2.73 -6.58 -23.15
C GLU A 592 -1.62 -6.99 -24.14
N HIS A 593 -0.64 -7.72 -23.57
CA HIS A 593 0.50 -8.26 -24.29
C HIS A 593 0.70 -9.76 -24.05
N ASP A 594 -0.04 -10.35 -23.11
CA ASP A 594 0.02 -11.75 -22.77
C ASP A 594 -0.62 -12.62 -23.89
N GLU A 595 0.11 -13.63 -24.35
CA GLU A 595 -0.32 -14.47 -25.48
C GLU A 595 -1.58 -15.28 -25.15
N ASP A 596 -1.71 -15.82 -23.92
CA ASP A 596 -2.87 -16.62 -23.50
C ASP A 596 -4.12 -15.75 -23.38
N THR A 597 -3.98 -14.52 -22.89
CA THR A 597 -5.08 -13.54 -22.83
C THR A 597 -5.52 -13.14 -24.22
N MET A 598 -4.58 -12.84 -25.14
CA MET A 598 -4.89 -12.53 -26.53
C MET A 598 -5.61 -13.66 -27.26
N MET A 599 -5.13 -14.90 -27.11
CA MET A 599 -5.76 -16.09 -27.70
C MET A 599 -7.14 -16.43 -27.12
N SER A 600 -7.41 -15.94 -25.91
CA SER A 600 -8.68 -16.13 -25.20
C SER A 600 -9.74 -15.07 -25.51
N ALA A 601 -9.38 -14.02 -26.22
CA ALA A 601 -10.26 -12.92 -26.60
C ALA A 601 -11.27 -13.36 -27.69
N ASP A 602 -12.43 -12.69 -27.70
CA ASP A 602 -13.40 -12.84 -28.80
C ASP A 602 -12.97 -12.00 -30.02
N TYR A 603 -12.26 -10.89 -29.78
CA TYR A 603 -11.83 -9.95 -30.80
C TYR A 603 -10.53 -9.28 -30.42
N LEU A 604 -9.59 -9.14 -31.35
CA LEU A 604 -8.31 -8.47 -31.20
C LEU A 604 -8.23 -7.23 -32.08
N VAL A 605 -7.52 -6.21 -31.58
CA VAL A 605 -7.17 -5.00 -32.33
C VAL A 605 -5.65 -4.78 -32.18
N ASP A 606 -4.90 -4.94 -33.27
CA ASP A 606 -3.46 -4.71 -33.31
C ASP A 606 -3.13 -3.30 -33.79
N ILE A 607 -2.44 -2.52 -32.94
CA ILE A 607 -2.08 -1.13 -33.19
C ILE A 607 -0.58 -1.00 -33.43
N GLY A 608 -0.24 -0.40 -34.56
CA GLY A 608 1.13 -0.26 -35.00
C GLY A 608 1.31 0.80 -36.13
N PRO A 609 2.26 0.56 -37.07
CA PRO A 609 3.21 -0.56 -37.12
C PRO A 609 4.38 -0.42 -36.14
N GLU A 610 4.69 0.80 -35.68
CA GLU A 610 5.79 1.14 -34.78
C GLU A 610 5.29 2.00 -33.61
N ALA A 611 6.21 2.58 -32.83
CA ALA A 611 5.91 3.42 -31.71
C ALA A 611 5.90 4.93 -32.08
N GLY A 612 5.25 5.75 -31.21
CA GLY A 612 5.23 7.21 -31.35
C GLY A 612 4.63 7.72 -32.66
N ALA A 613 5.32 8.63 -33.32
CA ALA A 613 4.83 9.23 -34.57
C ALA A 613 4.69 8.23 -35.74
N ARG A 614 5.37 7.09 -35.70
CA ARG A 614 5.25 6.02 -36.70
C ARG A 614 4.18 4.97 -36.33
N GLY A 615 3.60 5.04 -35.13
CA GLY A 615 2.47 4.24 -34.69
C GLY A 615 1.13 4.88 -35.00
N GLY A 616 0.11 4.50 -34.20
CA GLY A 616 -1.21 5.12 -34.22
C GLY A 616 -2.13 4.68 -35.34
N GLN A 617 -1.90 3.52 -35.94
CA GLN A 617 -2.77 2.94 -36.97
C GLN A 617 -3.28 1.58 -36.52
N VAL A 618 -4.50 1.21 -36.91
CA VAL A 618 -4.98 -0.17 -36.79
C VAL A 618 -4.36 -0.97 -37.94
N ILE A 619 -3.50 -1.93 -37.60
CA ILE A 619 -2.86 -2.82 -38.56
C ILE A 619 -3.79 -3.95 -38.95
N SER A 620 -4.40 -4.56 -37.93
CA SER A 620 -5.30 -5.68 -38.09
C SER A 620 -6.36 -5.68 -37.00
N ALA A 621 -7.58 -6.10 -37.31
CA ALA A 621 -8.67 -6.23 -36.34
C ALA A 621 -9.57 -7.40 -36.73
N GLY A 622 -9.82 -8.33 -35.79
CA GLY A 622 -10.57 -9.54 -36.06
C GLY A 622 -10.46 -10.55 -34.94
N THR A 623 -10.77 -11.80 -35.19
CA THR A 623 -10.54 -12.88 -34.25
C THR A 623 -9.06 -13.15 -34.06
N PRO A 624 -8.63 -13.77 -32.94
CA PRO A 624 -7.22 -14.15 -32.72
C PRO A 624 -6.63 -14.95 -33.87
N GLU A 625 -7.41 -15.85 -34.48
CA GLU A 625 -7.00 -16.66 -35.63
C GLU A 625 -6.78 -15.81 -36.89
N GLU A 626 -7.66 -14.84 -37.16
CA GLU A 626 -7.50 -13.91 -38.28
C GLU A 626 -6.23 -13.06 -38.13
N ILE A 627 -5.96 -12.53 -36.95
CA ILE A 627 -4.75 -11.76 -36.65
C ILE A 627 -3.49 -12.63 -36.77
N ALA A 628 -3.53 -13.87 -36.27
CA ALA A 628 -2.39 -14.79 -36.36
C ALA A 628 -2.01 -15.13 -37.81
N ASN A 629 -2.97 -15.07 -38.73
CA ASN A 629 -2.76 -15.33 -40.18
C ASN A 629 -2.45 -14.07 -40.98
N ASP A 630 -2.50 -12.88 -40.37
CA ASP A 630 -2.21 -11.62 -41.05
C ASP A 630 -0.70 -11.39 -41.16
N PRO A 631 -0.12 -11.34 -42.40
CA PRO A 631 1.30 -11.14 -42.58
C PRO A 631 1.79 -9.73 -42.21
N GLU A 632 0.92 -8.74 -42.16
CA GLU A 632 1.28 -7.37 -41.74
C GLU A 632 1.36 -7.24 -40.22
N SER A 633 0.59 -8.03 -39.45
CA SER A 633 0.59 -7.98 -38.02
C SER A 633 1.87 -8.55 -37.41
N LEU A 634 2.59 -7.73 -36.66
CA LEU A 634 3.74 -8.19 -35.86
C LEU A 634 3.30 -9.12 -34.72
N THR A 635 2.21 -8.79 -34.05
CA THR A 635 1.55 -9.60 -33.04
C THR A 635 1.15 -10.96 -33.62
N GLY A 636 0.52 -10.96 -34.80
CA GLY A 636 0.13 -12.19 -35.51
C GLY A 636 1.31 -13.12 -35.80
N LYS A 637 2.47 -12.58 -36.19
CA LYS A 637 3.70 -13.36 -36.39
C LYS A 637 4.19 -14.07 -35.13
N TYR A 638 3.99 -13.49 -33.95
CA TYR A 638 4.30 -14.15 -32.67
C TYR A 638 3.25 -15.17 -32.29
N LEU A 639 1.97 -14.85 -32.40
CA LEU A 639 0.85 -15.75 -32.10
C LEU A 639 0.87 -17.03 -32.99
N SER A 640 1.18 -16.86 -34.28
CA SER A 640 1.32 -18.00 -35.22
C SER A 640 2.61 -18.80 -35.03
N GLY A 641 3.57 -18.29 -34.23
CA GLY A 641 4.90 -18.89 -34.08
C GLY A 641 5.84 -18.68 -35.27
N ALA A 642 5.46 -17.87 -36.29
CA ALA A 642 6.32 -17.50 -37.40
C ALA A 642 7.55 -16.70 -36.92
N LYS A 643 7.40 -15.95 -35.83
CA LYS A 643 8.49 -15.26 -35.14
C LYS A 643 8.53 -15.74 -33.70
N LYS A 644 9.70 -16.14 -33.21
CA LYS A 644 9.90 -16.65 -31.84
C LYS A 644 11.14 -16.04 -31.22
N ILE A 645 11.12 -15.85 -29.89
CA ILE A 645 12.33 -15.53 -29.14
C ILE A 645 13.18 -16.80 -29.06
N PRO A 646 14.43 -16.77 -29.55
CA PRO A 646 15.26 -17.97 -29.59
C PRO A 646 15.66 -18.44 -28.20
N ILE A 647 15.73 -19.75 -28.01
CA ILE A 647 16.31 -20.36 -26.82
C ILE A 647 17.84 -20.29 -26.96
N PRO A 648 18.58 -19.87 -25.90
CA PRO A 648 20.03 -19.87 -25.93
C PRO A 648 20.61 -21.25 -26.25
N LYS A 649 21.47 -21.34 -27.26
CA LYS A 649 22.11 -22.61 -27.65
C LYS A 649 23.01 -23.19 -26.55
N THR A 650 23.62 -22.31 -25.76
CA THR A 650 24.50 -22.67 -24.64
C THR A 650 24.19 -21.75 -23.47
N ARG A 651 24.07 -22.34 -22.27
CA ARG A 651 23.89 -21.55 -21.04
C ARG A 651 25.24 -21.33 -20.37
N ARG A 652 25.37 -20.14 -19.75
CA ARG A 652 26.57 -19.86 -18.93
C ARG A 652 26.54 -20.76 -17.72
N LYS A 653 27.69 -21.36 -17.42
CA LYS A 653 27.84 -22.17 -16.21
C LYS A 653 28.24 -21.27 -15.04
N PRO A 654 27.67 -21.48 -13.84
CA PRO A 654 28.12 -20.83 -12.64
C PRO A 654 29.63 -21.00 -12.46
N LYS A 655 30.36 -19.95 -12.10
CA LYS A 655 31.79 -20.07 -11.77
C LYS A 655 31.94 -20.92 -10.51
N LEU A 656 32.82 -21.89 -10.55
CA LEU A 656 33.05 -22.80 -9.41
C LEU A 656 33.37 -21.97 -8.15
N ASN A 657 32.61 -22.22 -7.07
CA ASN A 657 32.73 -21.55 -5.76
C ASN A 657 32.49 -20.01 -5.74
N GLN A 658 31.85 -19.43 -6.76
CA GLN A 658 31.45 -18.01 -6.74
C GLN A 658 29.94 -17.89 -6.62
N TYR A 659 29.48 -17.85 -5.39
CA TYR A 659 28.07 -17.69 -5.05
C TYR A 659 27.90 -16.52 -4.08
N LEU A 660 26.79 -15.87 -4.19
CA LEU A 660 26.26 -14.99 -3.15
C LEU A 660 25.20 -15.81 -2.40
N THR A 661 25.42 -16.03 -1.11
CA THR A 661 24.56 -16.93 -0.33
C THR A 661 23.84 -16.15 0.76
N VAL A 662 22.52 -16.12 0.69
CA VAL A 662 21.65 -15.61 1.76
C VAL A 662 21.39 -16.76 2.72
N VAL A 663 21.68 -16.58 4.01
CA VAL A 663 21.52 -17.62 5.05
C VAL A 663 20.46 -17.17 6.05
N GLY A 664 19.52 -18.02 6.34
CA GLY A 664 18.54 -17.83 7.40
C GLY A 664 17.48 -16.76 7.11
N ALA A 665 17.04 -16.60 5.85
CA ALA A 665 16.03 -15.65 5.46
C ALA A 665 14.66 -16.00 6.09
N ARG A 666 14.09 -15.09 6.91
CA ARG A 666 12.86 -15.31 7.72
C ARG A 666 11.86 -14.17 7.63
N GLU A 667 12.15 -13.13 6.86
CA GLU A 667 11.26 -11.97 6.71
C GLU A 667 9.92 -12.38 6.07
N ASN A 668 8.81 -11.82 6.55
CA ASN A 668 7.46 -12.08 6.08
C ASN A 668 7.12 -13.59 6.08
N ASN A 669 6.81 -14.14 4.91
CA ASN A 669 6.44 -15.55 4.76
C ASN A 669 7.62 -16.51 4.54
N LEU A 670 8.87 -16.05 4.50
CA LEU A 670 10.03 -16.88 4.24
C LEU A 670 10.32 -17.86 5.39
N LYS A 671 10.51 -19.13 5.06
CA LYS A 671 10.67 -20.22 6.03
C LYS A 671 12.12 -20.59 6.27
N ASN A 672 12.91 -19.66 6.84
CA ASN A 672 14.33 -19.85 7.23
C ASN A 672 15.19 -20.40 6.08
N LEU A 673 15.16 -19.69 4.94
CA LEU A 673 15.78 -20.16 3.71
C LEU A 673 17.30 -19.93 3.68
N THR A 674 18.00 -20.88 3.06
CA THR A 674 19.40 -20.67 2.60
C THR A 674 19.41 -20.76 1.08
N VAL A 675 19.73 -19.64 0.40
CA VAL A 675 19.63 -19.48 -1.05
C VAL A 675 20.97 -19.10 -1.64
N LYS A 676 21.36 -19.78 -2.73
CA LYS A 676 22.62 -19.52 -3.45
C LYS A 676 22.34 -18.87 -4.80
N PHE A 677 22.85 -17.66 -4.98
CA PHE A 677 22.81 -16.95 -6.26
C PHE A 677 24.16 -17.11 -6.96
N PRO A 678 24.25 -17.81 -8.09
CA PRO A 678 25.49 -17.95 -8.83
C PRO A 678 25.92 -16.62 -9.47
N LEU A 679 27.22 -16.32 -9.38
CA LEU A 679 27.79 -15.09 -9.94
C LEU A 679 28.19 -15.24 -11.42
N GLY A 680 28.09 -14.14 -12.18
CA GLY A 680 28.47 -14.07 -13.61
C GLY A 680 27.45 -14.69 -14.57
N VAL A 681 26.23 -14.93 -14.12
CA VAL A 681 25.12 -15.52 -14.90
C VAL A 681 23.84 -14.70 -14.73
N MET A 682 22.85 -14.99 -15.56
CA MET A 682 21.50 -14.46 -15.44
C MET A 682 20.64 -15.44 -14.65
N THR A 683 20.34 -15.10 -13.40
CA THR A 683 19.44 -15.86 -12.51
C THR A 683 18.05 -15.27 -12.53
N VAL A 684 17.04 -16.08 -12.78
CA VAL A 684 15.63 -15.66 -12.66
C VAL A 684 15.03 -16.27 -11.39
N VAL A 685 14.42 -15.44 -10.56
CA VAL A 685 13.62 -15.86 -9.40
C VAL A 685 12.16 -15.86 -9.84
N SER A 686 11.61 -17.07 -9.99
CA SER A 686 10.23 -17.31 -10.44
C SER A 686 9.37 -17.90 -9.31
N GLY A 687 8.11 -18.16 -9.61
CA GLY A 687 7.14 -18.78 -8.68
C GLY A 687 5.81 -18.05 -8.64
N VAL A 688 4.83 -18.64 -8.00
CA VAL A 688 3.46 -18.10 -7.92
C VAL A 688 3.41 -16.74 -7.23
N SER A 689 2.32 -15.98 -7.44
CA SER A 689 2.11 -14.70 -6.77
C SER A 689 2.08 -14.88 -5.25
N GLY A 690 2.74 -13.97 -4.51
CA GLY A 690 2.82 -14.05 -3.04
C GLY A 690 3.78 -15.11 -2.47
N SER A 691 4.58 -15.82 -3.28
CA SER A 691 5.52 -16.86 -2.81
C SER A 691 6.75 -16.34 -2.06
N GLY A 692 6.96 -15.02 -1.94
CA GLY A 692 8.06 -14.41 -1.19
C GLY A 692 9.25 -13.94 -2.05
N LYS A 693 9.14 -13.92 -3.38
CA LYS A 693 10.21 -13.49 -4.30
C LYS A 693 10.76 -12.10 -3.99
N SER A 694 9.89 -11.10 -3.89
CA SER A 694 10.28 -9.71 -3.61
C SER A 694 10.86 -9.55 -2.21
N THR A 695 10.37 -10.31 -1.23
CA THR A 695 10.93 -10.34 0.12
C THR A 695 12.38 -10.85 0.10
N LEU A 696 12.63 -11.96 -0.58
CA LEU A 696 13.98 -12.53 -0.68
C LEU A 696 14.95 -11.59 -1.42
N VAL A 697 14.52 -11.08 -2.59
CA VAL A 697 15.42 -10.35 -3.50
C VAL A 697 15.50 -8.87 -3.15
N ASN A 698 14.35 -8.19 -2.93
CA ASN A 698 14.34 -6.74 -2.72
C ASN A 698 14.54 -6.37 -1.24
N GLU A 699 13.80 -7.03 -0.33
CA GLU A 699 13.83 -6.63 1.09
C GLU A 699 15.07 -7.16 1.81
N ILE A 700 15.54 -8.37 1.51
CA ILE A 700 16.72 -8.94 2.13
C ILE A 700 17.98 -8.67 1.30
N LEU A 701 18.09 -9.28 0.10
CA LEU A 701 19.31 -9.26 -0.68
C LEU A 701 19.70 -7.84 -1.13
N ALA A 702 18.79 -7.10 -1.76
CA ALA A 702 19.08 -5.76 -2.26
C ALA A 702 19.39 -4.78 -1.13
N ASN A 703 18.57 -4.76 -0.07
CA ASN A 703 18.76 -3.82 1.03
C ASN A 703 20.08 -4.03 1.77
N GLU A 704 20.48 -5.29 2.04
CA GLU A 704 21.75 -5.59 2.70
C GLU A 704 22.95 -5.19 1.82
N LEU A 705 22.90 -5.50 0.51
CA LEU A 705 23.95 -5.11 -0.42
C LEU A 705 24.06 -3.59 -0.57
N LEU A 706 22.94 -2.88 -0.64
CA LEU A 706 22.94 -1.42 -0.68
C LEU A 706 23.53 -0.82 0.61
N ALA A 707 23.19 -1.39 1.76
CA ALA A 707 23.75 -0.96 3.04
C ALA A 707 25.26 -1.16 3.10
N ARG A 708 25.77 -2.34 2.69
CA ARG A 708 27.19 -2.68 2.77
C ARG A 708 28.04 -2.04 1.69
N LEU A 709 27.63 -2.13 0.42
CA LEU A 709 28.43 -1.65 -0.71
C LEU A 709 28.29 -0.14 -0.94
N HIS A 710 27.10 0.43 -0.69
CA HIS A 710 26.83 1.85 -0.96
C HIS A 710 26.61 2.70 0.28
N ARG A 711 26.73 2.11 1.50
CA ARG A 711 26.46 2.78 2.78
C ARG A 711 25.06 3.43 2.80
N ALA A 712 24.09 2.83 2.09
CA ALA A 712 22.72 3.27 2.10
C ALA A 712 22.11 3.04 3.50
N GLN A 713 21.14 3.86 3.87
CA GLN A 713 20.42 3.74 5.14
C GLN A 713 19.21 2.78 4.99
N THR A 714 19.36 1.73 4.20
CA THR A 714 18.38 0.66 4.06
C THR A 714 18.58 -0.36 5.16
N VAL A 715 17.50 -1.00 5.56
CA VAL A 715 17.49 -2.11 6.51
C VAL A 715 17.06 -3.34 5.76
N ALA A 716 17.85 -4.36 5.85
CA ALA A 716 17.49 -5.66 5.29
C ALA A 716 16.45 -6.34 6.18
N GLY A 717 15.59 -7.12 5.56
CA GLY A 717 14.66 -8.00 6.24
C GLY A 717 15.39 -9.05 7.08
N GLU A 718 14.67 -9.76 7.92
CA GLU A 718 15.22 -10.68 8.89
C GLU A 718 15.98 -11.86 8.23
N HIS A 719 17.26 -11.96 8.51
CA HIS A 719 18.17 -13.01 8.03
C HIS A 719 19.40 -13.14 8.94
N ASP A 720 20.15 -14.24 8.82
CA ASP A 720 21.36 -14.42 9.64
C ASP A 720 22.55 -13.68 9.06
N ARG A 721 22.89 -13.91 7.79
CA ARG A 721 24.01 -13.29 7.08
C ARG A 721 23.92 -13.49 5.57
N ILE A 722 24.72 -12.70 4.85
CA ILE A 722 24.96 -12.91 3.41
C ILE A 722 26.46 -13.12 3.19
N ASP A 723 26.79 -14.28 2.62
CA ASP A 723 28.17 -14.66 2.31
C ASP A 723 28.50 -14.35 0.85
N GLY A 724 29.76 -14.03 0.53
CA GLY A 724 30.26 -13.79 -0.82
C GLY A 724 30.15 -12.36 -1.35
N ILE A 725 29.82 -11.40 -0.50
CA ILE A 725 29.67 -9.96 -0.87
C ILE A 725 30.99 -9.39 -1.41
N ASP A 726 32.13 -9.86 -0.93
CA ASP A 726 33.47 -9.39 -1.34
C ASP A 726 33.77 -9.66 -2.84
N ASN A 727 32.99 -10.51 -3.50
CA ASN A 727 33.09 -10.76 -4.94
C ASN A 727 32.43 -9.65 -5.78
N LEU A 728 31.71 -8.75 -5.16
CA LEU A 728 30.98 -7.67 -5.79
C LEU A 728 31.59 -6.31 -5.43
N ASP A 729 31.58 -5.39 -6.40
CA ASP A 729 31.98 -4.00 -6.16
C ASP A 729 30.77 -3.06 -6.10
N LYS A 730 29.63 -3.46 -6.67
CA LYS A 730 28.46 -2.61 -6.82
C LYS A 730 27.17 -3.44 -6.92
N CYS A 731 26.10 -2.92 -6.33
CA CYS A 731 24.74 -3.42 -6.50
C CYS A 731 23.86 -2.32 -7.10
N ILE A 732 23.11 -2.65 -8.16
CA ILE A 732 22.21 -1.71 -8.85
C ILE A 732 20.83 -2.35 -8.89
N VAL A 733 19.88 -1.69 -8.25
CA VAL A 733 18.47 -2.10 -8.27
C VAL A 733 17.72 -1.29 -9.32
N ILE A 734 17.04 -1.96 -10.22
CA ILE A 734 16.27 -1.40 -11.31
C ILE A 734 14.81 -1.82 -11.14
N ASP A 735 14.05 -0.97 -10.51
CA ASP A 735 12.63 -1.13 -10.24
C ASP A 735 11.78 -0.24 -11.17
N GLN A 736 10.46 -0.37 -11.06
CA GLN A 736 9.48 0.40 -11.84
C GLN A 736 9.25 1.83 -11.29
N SER A 737 9.96 2.24 -10.25
CA SER A 737 9.80 3.58 -9.68
C SER A 737 10.18 4.67 -10.70
N PRO A 738 9.48 5.84 -10.68
CA PRO A 738 9.76 6.93 -11.59
C PRO A 738 11.21 7.41 -11.51
N ILE A 739 11.80 7.81 -12.64
CA ILE A 739 13.15 8.39 -12.72
C ILE A 739 13.26 9.77 -12.05
N GLY A 740 12.15 10.30 -11.55
CA GLY A 740 12.09 11.53 -10.78
C GLY A 740 10.65 11.88 -10.41
N ARG A 741 10.50 12.68 -9.36
CA ARG A 741 9.18 13.05 -8.78
C ARG A 741 8.68 14.42 -9.20
N THR A 742 9.43 15.16 -10.00
CA THR A 742 9.09 16.51 -10.41
C THR A 742 9.03 16.63 -11.94
N PRO A 743 8.27 17.59 -12.49
CA PRO A 743 8.23 17.85 -13.92
C PRO A 743 9.59 18.22 -14.54
N ARG A 744 10.58 18.60 -13.72
CA ARG A 744 11.94 18.91 -14.14
C ARG A 744 12.79 17.67 -14.44
N SER A 745 12.46 16.55 -13.85
CA SER A 745 13.13 15.28 -14.15
C SER A 745 12.69 14.79 -15.52
N ASN A 746 13.65 14.43 -16.37
CA ASN A 746 13.40 13.94 -17.71
C ASN A 746 14.54 13.01 -18.17
N PRO A 747 14.41 12.27 -19.30
CA PRO A 747 15.43 11.37 -19.80
C PRO A 747 16.80 12.04 -19.99
N ALA A 748 16.82 13.25 -20.52
CA ALA A 748 18.07 13.97 -20.78
C ALA A 748 18.86 14.26 -19.49
N THR A 749 18.16 14.61 -18.39
CA THR A 749 18.80 14.89 -17.10
C THR A 749 19.21 13.61 -16.39
N TYR A 750 18.39 12.57 -16.43
CA TYR A 750 18.64 11.31 -15.75
C TYR A 750 19.85 10.55 -16.35
N THR A 751 19.94 10.46 -17.66
CA THR A 751 21.07 9.81 -18.36
C THR A 751 22.34 10.66 -18.38
N GLY A 752 22.23 11.92 -17.94
CA GLY A 752 23.34 12.87 -17.95
C GLY A 752 23.75 13.35 -19.34
N VAL A 753 22.96 13.09 -20.39
CA VAL A 753 23.21 13.61 -21.76
C VAL A 753 23.02 15.11 -21.79
N PHE A 754 22.13 15.66 -20.96
CA PHE A 754 21.83 17.08 -20.90
C PHE A 754 23.04 17.95 -20.53
N THR A 755 24.00 17.41 -19.78
CA THR A 755 25.24 18.14 -19.45
C THR A 755 26.05 18.41 -20.72
N ALA A 756 26.28 17.42 -21.56
CA ALA A 756 26.98 17.56 -22.79
C ALA A 756 26.22 18.48 -23.78
N ILE A 757 24.88 18.40 -23.81
CA ILE A 757 24.05 19.32 -24.64
C ILE A 757 24.23 20.76 -24.18
N ARG A 758 24.19 21.05 -22.87
CA ARG A 758 24.38 22.43 -22.35
C ARG A 758 25.80 22.95 -22.64
N GLU A 759 26.80 22.12 -22.52
CA GLU A 759 28.19 22.46 -22.90
C GLU A 759 28.29 22.82 -24.36
N LEU A 760 27.68 22.04 -25.26
CA LEU A 760 27.62 22.32 -26.67
C LEU A 760 26.95 23.67 -26.98
N PHE A 761 25.84 23.98 -26.30
CA PHE A 761 25.18 25.30 -26.48
C PHE A 761 26.06 26.46 -25.98
N ALA A 762 26.84 26.23 -24.94
CA ALA A 762 27.75 27.23 -24.38
C ALA A 762 28.94 27.56 -25.33
N THR A 763 29.32 26.62 -26.23
CA THR A 763 30.36 26.82 -27.23
C THR A 763 29.84 27.45 -28.53
N GLN A 764 28.56 27.81 -28.63
CA GLN A 764 28.05 28.49 -29.83
C GLN A 764 28.54 29.95 -29.85
N PRO A 765 28.82 30.49 -31.03
CA PRO A 765 29.35 31.87 -31.16
C PRO A 765 28.52 32.93 -30.45
N GLU A 766 27.20 32.86 -30.54
CA GLU A 766 26.30 33.79 -29.86
C GLU A 766 26.37 33.68 -28.32
N ALA A 767 26.58 32.46 -27.81
CA ALA A 767 26.74 32.22 -26.37
C ALA A 767 28.09 32.76 -25.88
N GLU A 768 29.17 32.57 -26.66
CA GLU A 768 30.50 33.08 -26.32
C GLU A 768 30.53 34.60 -26.32
N ILE A 769 29.96 35.27 -27.34
CA ILE A 769 29.86 36.73 -27.43
C ILE A 769 29.13 37.32 -26.21
N ARG A 770 28.10 36.63 -25.73
CA ARG A 770 27.30 37.06 -24.54
C ARG A 770 27.87 36.58 -23.20
N GLY A 771 28.97 35.84 -23.23
CA GLY A 771 29.59 35.27 -22.03
C GLY A 771 28.71 34.21 -21.30
N TYR A 772 27.84 33.50 -22.05
CA TYR A 772 26.94 32.49 -21.50
C TYR A 772 27.67 31.18 -21.22
N LYS A 773 27.63 30.69 -20.01
CA LYS A 773 28.18 29.41 -19.57
C LYS A 773 27.08 28.33 -19.63
N ALA A 774 27.44 27.06 -19.51
CA ALA A 774 26.53 25.91 -19.52
C ALA A 774 25.37 26.05 -18.51
N GLY A 775 25.56 26.79 -17.42
CA GLY A 775 24.51 27.09 -16.43
C GLY A 775 23.34 27.91 -17.00
N ARG A 776 23.60 28.79 -18.01
CA ARG A 776 22.56 29.58 -18.69
C ARG A 776 21.54 28.68 -19.41
N PHE A 777 21.97 27.55 -19.89
CA PHE A 777 21.16 26.57 -20.61
C PHE A 777 20.54 25.50 -19.67
N SER A 778 20.48 25.76 -18.37
CA SER A 778 19.81 24.90 -17.38
C SER A 778 18.45 25.48 -17.00
N PHE A 779 17.40 24.70 -17.17
CA PHE A 779 16.06 25.08 -16.66
C PHE A 779 15.93 24.98 -15.13
N ASN A 780 16.95 24.47 -14.42
CA ASN A 780 16.97 24.37 -12.95
C ASN A 780 17.64 25.58 -12.28
N VAL A 781 18.41 26.39 -13.03
CA VAL A 781 19.23 27.46 -12.50
C VAL A 781 18.65 28.82 -12.90
N LYS A 782 18.65 29.80 -11.97
CA LYS A 782 18.26 31.18 -12.27
C LYS A 782 19.14 31.76 -13.37
N GLY A 783 18.54 32.60 -14.20
CA GLY A 783 19.23 33.32 -15.28
C GLY A 783 18.90 32.81 -16.67
N GLY A 784 18.69 31.50 -16.91
CA GLY A 784 18.28 30.94 -18.19
C GLY A 784 16.85 30.38 -18.19
N ARG A 785 16.32 30.04 -17.07
CA ARG A 785 14.97 29.48 -16.94
C ARG A 785 13.88 30.54 -17.01
N CYS A 786 12.68 30.14 -17.37
CA CYS A 786 11.49 30.97 -17.18
C CYS A 786 11.21 31.13 -15.68
N GLU A 787 11.15 32.34 -15.17
CA GLU A 787 10.95 32.58 -13.74
C GLU A 787 9.48 32.41 -13.31
N THR A 788 8.50 32.52 -14.23
CA THR A 788 7.09 32.29 -13.94
C THR A 788 6.81 30.83 -13.53
N CYS A 789 7.27 29.87 -14.31
CA CYS A 789 7.13 28.43 -13.99
C CYS A 789 8.40 27.85 -13.34
N GLN A 790 9.41 28.67 -13.09
CA GLN A 790 10.71 28.27 -12.54
C GLN A 790 11.41 27.12 -13.27
N GLY A 791 11.11 26.96 -14.57
CA GLY A 791 11.67 25.93 -15.43
C GLY A 791 10.84 24.65 -15.53
N ASP A 792 9.68 24.56 -14.90
CA ASP A 792 8.78 23.39 -15.00
C ASP A 792 8.09 23.30 -16.38
N GLY A 793 7.88 24.45 -17.04
CA GLY A 793 7.10 24.54 -18.28
C GLY A 793 5.60 24.54 -18.07
N VAL A 794 5.15 24.15 -16.87
CA VAL A 794 3.76 24.09 -16.43
C VAL A 794 3.60 24.75 -15.07
N ASN A 795 2.41 25.26 -14.79
CA ASN A 795 2.02 25.75 -13.48
C ASN A 795 1.15 24.69 -12.81
N LYS A 796 1.51 24.30 -11.61
CA LYS A 796 0.71 23.38 -10.78
C LYS A 796 -0.38 24.19 -10.09
N ILE A 797 -1.63 23.77 -10.27
CA ILE A 797 -2.79 24.27 -9.54
C ILE A 797 -3.19 23.19 -8.53
N GLU A 798 -2.97 23.48 -7.26
CA GLU A 798 -3.34 22.56 -6.18
C GLU A 798 -4.84 22.60 -5.94
N MET A 799 -5.47 21.44 -6.02
CA MET A 799 -6.91 21.27 -5.80
C MET A 799 -7.10 20.48 -4.50
N HIS A 800 -7.68 21.11 -3.47
CA HIS A 800 -7.80 20.49 -2.14
C HIS A 800 -8.51 19.13 -2.07
N PHE A 801 -9.43 18.85 -3.00
CA PHE A 801 -10.23 17.61 -3.02
C PHE A 801 -10.13 16.82 -4.32
N LEU A 802 -9.39 17.32 -5.32
CA LEU A 802 -9.20 16.71 -6.63
C LEU A 802 -7.69 16.54 -6.92
N PRO A 803 -7.31 15.70 -7.88
CA PRO A 803 -5.92 15.64 -8.33
C PRO A 803 -5.43 17.00 -8.82
N ASP A 804 -4.16 17.30 -8.55
CA ASP A 804 -3.51 18.54 -9.00
C ASP A 804 -3.59 18.69 -10.52
N VAL A 805 -3.95 19.89 -11.00
CA VAL A 805 -4.01 20.21 -12.42
C VAL A 805 -2.74 20.92 -12.86
N TYR A 806 -2.15 20.48 -13.97
CA TYR A 806 -0.97 21.08 -14.55
C TYR A 806 -1.36 21.85 -15.82
N VAL A 807 -1.23 23.16 -15.79
CA VAL A 807 -1.55 24.05 -16.91
C VAL A 807 -0.27 24.57 -17.54
N THR A 808 -0.20 24.57 -18.87
CA THR A 808 0.95 25.11 -19.61
C THR A 808 1.26 26.55 -19.17
N CYS A 809 2.52 26.84 -18.89
CA CYS A 809 2.94 28.17 -18.44
C CYS A 809 2.60 29.23 -19.49
N PRO A 810 1.83 30.30 -19.16
CA PRO A 810 1.41 31.32 -20.13
C PRO A 810 2.56 32.20 -20.63
N THR A 811 3.68 32.24 -19.88
CA THR A 811 4.85 33.08 -20.25
C THR A 811 5.80 32.40 -21.23
N CYS A 812 6.13 31.13 -20.97
CA CYS A 812 7.09 30.40 -21.82
C CYS A 812 6.41 29.39 -22.75
N HIS A 813 5.09 29.23 -22.68
CA HIS A 813 4.32 28.29 -23.51
C HIS A 813 4.93 26.88 -23.53
N GLY A 814 5.33 26.40 -22.37
CA GLY A 814 5.94 25.06 -22.19
C GLY A 814 7.46 25.00 -22.49
N LYS A 815 8.07 26.05 -23.03
CA LYS A 815 9.48 26.05 -23.43
C LYS A 815 10.50 26.01 -22.29
N ARG A 816 10.10 26.26 -21.02
CA ARG A 816 10.92 26.19 -19.79
C ARG A 816 12.00 27.29 -19.64
N TYR A 817 12.39 27.98 -20.70
CA TYR A 817 13.45 28.97 -20.73
C TYR A 817 12.95 30.40 -20.94
N ASN A 818 13.79 31.34 -20.60
CA ASN A 818 13.59 32.73 -20.98
C ASN A 818 13.96 32.98 -22.47
N ARG A 819 13.51 34.10 -23.01
CA ARG A 819 13.73 34.46 -24.43
C ARG A 819 15.20 34.47 -24.81
N GLU A 820 16.06 35.02 -23.96
CA GLU A 820 17.50 35.22 -24.26
C GLU A 820 18.27 33.90 -24.39
N ALA A 821 17.91 32.87 -23.58
CA ALA A 821 18.49 31.53 -23.73
C ALA A 821 18.03 30.83 -24.99
N LEU A 822 16.81 31.09 -25.48
CA LEU A 822 16.25 30.55 -26.71
C LEU A 822 16.79 31.17 -28.00
N GLU A 823 17.43 32.35 -27.90
CA GLU A 823 18.07 33.00 -29.08
C GLU A 823 19.32 32.24 -29.53
N VAL A 824 20.00 31.53 -28.62
CA VAL A 824 21.17 30.71 -28.98
C VAL A 824 20.73 29.43 -29.66
N LYS A 825 21.25 29.16 -30.86
CA LYS A 825 20.85 28.01 -31.69
C LYS A 825 22.05 27.16 -32.09
N TYR A 826 21.82 25.84 -32.12
CA TYR A 826 22.74 24.88 -32.73
C TYR A 826 22.02 24.22 -33.93
N LYS A 827 22.61 24.22 -35.14
CA LYS A 827 21.96 23.77 -36.39
C LYS A 827 20.53 24.27 -36.56
N GLY A 828 20.27 25.54 -36.21
CA GLY A 828 18.97 26.20 -36.32
C GLY A 828 17.96 25.91 -35.26
N LYS A 829 18.26 25.04 -34.31
CA LYS A 829 17.36 24.63 -33.18
C LYS A 829 17.79 25.27 -31.88
N ASP A 830 16.84 25.80 -31.10
CA ASP A 830 17.07 26.25 -29.75
C ASP A 830 17.10 25.08 -28.73
N ILE A 831 17.49 25.33 -27.49
CA ILE A 831 17.61 24.25 -26.50
C ILE A 831 16.25 23.65 -26.10
N SER A 832 15.15 24.39 -26.22
CA SER A 832 13.81 23.88 -26.03
C SER A 832 13.37 22.98 -27.17
N ASP A 833 13.71 23.35 -28.43
CA ASP A 833 13.47 22.51 -29.61
C ASP A 833 14.18 21.17 -29.46
N VAL A 834 15.43 21.18 -28.96
CA VAL A 834 16.21 19.96 -28.69
C VAL A 834 15.55 19.09 -27.61
N LEU A 835 15.03 19.67 -26.51
CA LEU A 835 14.31 18.93 -25.50
C LEU A 835 12.99 18.33 -25.99
N ASN A 836 12.40 18.95 -27.04
CA ASN A 836 11.15 18.45 -27.64
C ASN A 836 11.40 17.39 -28.74
N MET A 837 12.64 17.18 -29.17
CA MET A 837 12.98 16.10 -30.09
C MET A 837 12.71 14.74 -29.45
N THR A 838 12.27 13.81 -30.28
CA THR A 838 12.30 12.39 -29.92
C THR A 838 13.74 11.89 -29.81
N ILE A 839 13.98 10.77 -29.15
CA ILE A 839 15.32 10.18 -29.09
C ILE A 839 15.82 9.82 -30.49
N ASP A 840 14.94 9.31 -31.36
CA ASP A 840 15.29 8.98 -32.76
C ASP A 840 15.78 10.20 -33.50
N GLU A 841 15.02 11.31 -33.49
CA GLU A 841 15.42 12.59 -34.09
C GLU A 841 16.71 13.13 -33.48
N ALA A 842 16.89 13.01 -32.18
CA ALA A 842 18.07 13.50 -31.49
C ALA A 842 19.32 12.66 -31.80
N VAL A 843 19.20 11.35 -32.03
CA VAL A 843 20.32 10.50 -32.50
C VAL A 843 20.84 10.97 -33.83
N GLU A 844 19.97 11.28 -34.81
CA GLU A 844 20.34 11.81 -36.13
C GLU A 844 20.92 13.24 -35.99
N PHE A 845 20.29 14.10 -35.21
CA PHE A 845 20.70 15.50 -35.04
C PHE A 845 22.11 15.64 -34.45
N PHE A 846 22.46 14.77 -33.47
CA PHE A 846 23.75 14.78 -32.79
C PHE A 846 24.72 13.70 -33.27
N GLU A 847 24.52 13.10 -34.43
CA GLU A 847 25.33 12.00 -34.96
C GLU A 847 26.84 12.25 -34.88
N ASN A 848 27.26 13.48 -35.16
CA ASN A 848 28.68 13.89 -35.20
C ASN A 848 29.25 14.28 -33.82
N ILE A 849 28.50 14.08 -32.73
CA ILE A 849 28.94 14.41 -31.35
C ILE A 849 28.91 13.14 -30.49
N PRO A 850 30.01 12.38 -30.42
CA PRO A 850 30.05 11.08 -29.78
C PRO A 850 29.61 11.09 -28.30
N ALA A 851 29.92 12.16 -27.56
CA ALA A 851 29.56 12.31 -26.14
C ALA A 851 28.03 12.36 -25.90
N ILE A 852 27.27 12.81 -26.91
CA ILE A 852 25.80 12.87 -26.90
C ILE A 852 25.24 11.65 -27.61
N ALA A 853 25.69 11.36 -28.84
CA ALA A 853 25.17 10.32 -29.70
C ALA A 853 25.22 8.92 -29.04
N ASN A 854 26.33 8.57 -28.38
CA ASN A 854 26.47 7.25 -27.74
C ASN A 854 25.42 7.03 -26.63
N LYS A 855 25.13 8.04 -25.82
CA LYS A 855 24.13 7.94 -24.77
C LYS A 855 22.70 7.87 -25.32
N LEU A 856 22.43 8.60 -26.40
CA LEU A 856 21.12 8.58 -27.07
C LEU A 856 20.89 7.23 -27.77
N LYS A 857 21.91 6.65 -28.38
CA LYS A 857 21.84 5.32 -29.02
C LYS A 857 21.50 4.23 -27.97
N THR A 858 22.03 4.30 -26.75
CA THR A 858 21.64 3.32 -25.70
C THR A 858 20.17 3.44 -25.32
N ILE A 859 19.58 4.63 -25.31
CA ILE A 859 18.15 4.84 -25.06
C ILE A 859 17.31 4.32 -26.23
N GLN A 860 17.77 4.51 -27.44
CA GLN A 860 17.13 4.01 -28.68
C GLN A 860 17.16 2.46 -28.69
N GLU A 861 18.30 1.85 -28.36
CA GLU A 861 18.48 0.40 -28.33
C GLU A 861 17.50 -0.31 -27.36
N VAL A 862 17.18 0.30 -26.23
CA VAL A 862 16.16 -0.22 -25.29
C VAL A 862 14.72 -0.04 -25.76
N GLY A 863 14.51 0.41 -27.03
CA GLY A 863 13.18 0.58 -27.62
C GLY A 863 12.47 1.87 -27.22
N LEU A 864 13.18 2.89 -26.74
CA LEU A 864 12.62 4.17 -26.32
C LEU A 864 12.92 5.30 -27.32
N GLY A 865 13.07 4.98 -28.62
CA GLY A 865 13.32 5.98 -29.67
C GLY A 865 12.21 7.03 -29.81
N TYR A 866 10.98 6.66 -29.47
CA TYR A 866 9.79 7.51 -29.60
C TYR A 866 9.59 8.55 -28.48
N ILE A 867 10.23 8.40 -27.32
CA ILE A 867 10.08 9.35 -26.21
C ILE A 867 10.83 10.66 -26.51
N ARG A 868 10.37 11.77 -25.94
CA ARG A 868 11.06 13.06 -26.07
C ARG A 868 12.14 13.22 -25.00
N LEU A 869 13.26 13.86 -25.37
CA LEU A 869 14.37 14.14 -24.45
C LEU A 869 13.95 14.89 -23.18
N GLY A 870 13.05 15.87 -23.32
CA GLY A 870 12.53 16.71 -22.23
C GLY A 870 11.22 16.22 -21.64
N GLN A 871 10.72 15.03 -22.00
CA GLN A 871 9.47 14.49 -21.46
C GLN A 871 9.54 14.35 -19.94
N SER A 872 8.49 14.82 -19.23
CA SER A 872 8.47 14.78 -17.76
C SER A 872 8.52 13.34 -17.25
N ALA A 873 9.29 13.11 -16.19
CA ALA A 873 9.38 11.82 -15.53
C ALA A 873 8.03 11.31 -14.99
N THR A 874 7.11 12.21 -14.69
CA THR A 874 5.77 11.89 -14.17
C THR A 874 4.80 11.32 -15.21
N THR A 875 5.16 11.42 -16.50
CA THR A 875 4.32 10.92 -17.61
C THR A 875 4.73 9.53 -18.11
N PHE A 876 5.82 8.97 -17.60
CA PHE A 876 6.29 7.65 -18.01
C PHE A 876 5.48 6.52 -17.33
N SER A 877 5.28 5.45 -18.08
CA SER A 877 4.89 4.17 -17.51
C SER A 877 6.05 3.58 -16.68
N GLY A 878 5.74 2.64 -15.75
CA GLY A 878 6.76 1.95 -14.96
C GLY A 878 7.82 1.28 -15.83
N GLY A 879 7.42 0.60 -16.90
CA GLY A 879 8.32 -0.05 -17.85
C GLY A 879 9.20 0.91 -18.64
N GLU A 880 8.69 2.07 -19.04
CA GLU A 880 9.51 3.11 -19.70
C GLU A 880 10.57 3.67 -18.74
N ALA A 881 10.19 3.98 -17.50
CA ALA A 881 11.13 4.44 -16.47
C ALA A 881 12.24 3.42 -16.22
N GLN A 882 11.89 2.14 -16.12
CA GLN A 882 12.82 1.04 -15.92
C GLN A 882 13.81 0.90 -17.10
N ARG A 883 13.32 0.97 -18.34
CA ARG A 883 14.16 0.94 -19.54
C ARG A 883 15.13 2.12 -19.62
N ILE A 884 14.73 3.33 -19.18
CA ILE A 884 15.64 4.48 -19.08
C ILE A 884 16.77 4.20 -18.06
N LYS A 885 16.46 3.56 -16.92
CA LYS A 885 17.45 3.14 -15.93
C LYS A 885 18.45 2.15 -16.54
N ILE A 886 17.96 1.12 -17.24
CA ILE A 886 18.78 0.13 -17.95
C ILE A 886 19.69 0.83 -18.97
N ALA A 887 19.16 1.73 -19.81
CA ALA A 887 19.93 2.48 -20.80
C ALA A 887 21.06 3.31 -20.14
N THR A 888 20.78 3.88 -18.99
CA THR A 888 21.77 4.67 -18.24
C THR A 888 22.94 3.79 -17.78
N GLU A 889 22.66 2.59 -17.28
CA GLU A 889 23.70 1.66 -16.82
C GLU A 889 24.51 1.09 -18.01
N LEU A 890 23.87 0.83 -19.15
CA LEU A 890 24.55 0.43 -20.38
C LEU A 890 25.55 1.47 -20.88
N SER A 891 25.24 2.76 -20.68
CA SER A 891 26.13 3.86 -21.10
C SER A 891 27.37 4.00 -20.21
N ARG A 892 27.42 3.31 -19.07
CA ARG A 892 28.54 3.35 -18.11
C ARG A 892 29.56 2.25 -18.39
N ARG A 893 30.79 2.49 -17.97
CA ARG A 893 31.86 1.48 -18.09
C ARG A 893 31.59 0.35 -17.08
N SER A 894 31.51 -0.89 -17.56
CA SER A 894 31.33 -2.08 -16.72
C SER A 894 32.65 -2.47 -16.04
N THR A 895 32.56 -2.89 -14.77
CA THR A 895 33.69 -3.45 -13.99
C THR A 895 33.74 -4.98 -14.07
N GLY A 896 32.66 -5.63 -14.52
CA GLY A 896 32.49 -7.08 -14.54
C GLY A 896 32.25 -7.72 -13.16
N LYS A 897 31.99 -6.90 -12.12
CA LYS A 897 31.68 -7.34 -10.75
C LYS A 897 30.41 -6.67 -10.19
N THR A 898 29.58 -6.15 -11.07
CA THR A 898 28.31 -5.49 -10.66
C THR A 898 27.19 -6.52 -10.60
N LEU A 899 26.43 -6.49 -9.53
CA LEU A 899 25.14 -7.18 -9.44
C LEU A 899 24.02 -6.24 -9.87
N TYR A 900 23.26 -6.67 -10.87
CA TYR A 900 22.01 -6.02 -11.29
C TYR A 900 20.83 -6.80 -10.73
N ILE A 901 19.92 -6.12 -10.03
CA ILE A 901 18.65 -6.67 -9.56
C ILE A 901 17.55 -5.97 -10.34
N LEU A 902 16.73 -6.74 -11.05
CA LEU A 902 15.60 -6.25 -11.84
C LEU A 902 14.30 -6.85 -11.31
N ASP A 903 13.29 -6.00 -11.17
CA ASP A 903 11.95 -6.39 -10.71
C ASP A 903 10.97 -6.25 -11.86
N GLU A 904 10.47 -7.39 -12.38
CA GLU A 904 9.52 -7.53 -13.48
C GLU A 904 9.82 -6.62 -14.69
N PRO A 905 11.02 -6.74 -15.33
CA PRO A 905 11.43 -5.83 -16.38
C PRO A 905 10.64 -5.93 -17.69
N THR A 906 9.78 -6.93 -17.84
CA THR A 906 8.94 -7.11 -19.04
C THR A 906 7.55 -6.51 -18.93
N THR A 907 7.24 -5.88 -17.82
CA THR A 907 5.94 -5.22 -17.59
C THR A 907 5.60 -4.22 -18.70
N GLY A 908 4.42 -4.38 -19.32
CA GLY A 908 3.95 -3.51 -20.41
C GLY A 908 4.70 -3.63 -21.73
N LEU A 909 5.43 -4.72 -21.94
CA LEU A 909 6.21 -4.95 -23.15
C LEU A 909 5.54 -5.98 -24.08
N HIS A 910 5.43 -5.58 -25.34
CA HIS A 910 5.12 -6.51 -26.40
C HIS A 910 6.25 -7.56 -26.55
N THR A 911 5.95 -8.76 -27.03
CA THR A 911 6.91 -9.88 -27.19
C THR A 911 8.16 -9.47 -27.99
N ASP A 912 8.04 -8.56 -28.98
CA ASP A 912 9.20 -8.03 -29.72
C ASP A 912 10.10 -7.13 -28.86
N ASP A 913 9.50 -6.30 -28.01
CA ASP A 913 10.25 -5.46 -27.07
C ASP A 913 10.94 -6.30 -26.00
N VAL A 914 10.33 -7.42 -25.55
CA VAL A 914 10.96 -8.42 -24.68
C VAL A 914 12.20 -9.02 -25.35
N ASN A 915 12.11 -9.36 -26.63
CA ASN A 915 13.26 -9.87 -27.38
C ASN A 915 14.42 -8.87 -27.45
N ARG A 916 14.12 -7.58 -27.66
CA ARG A 916 15.13 -6.50 -27.64
C ARG A 916 15.74 -6.37 -26.25
N LEU A 917 14.91 -6.38 -25.19
CA LEU A 917 15.38 -6.29 -23.81
C LEU A 917 16.31 -7.45 -23.46
N LEU A 918 15.94 -8.69 -23.80
CA LEU A 918 16.77 -9.88 -23.53
C LEU A 918 18.16 -9.79 -24.17
N LYS A 919 18.29 -9.28 -25.40
CA LYS A 919 19.59 -9.05 -26.05
C LYS A 919 20.46 -8.07 -25.26
N ILE A 920 19.84 -7.06 -24.66
CA ILE A 920 20.51 -6.05 -23.85
C ILE A 920 20.97 -6.63 -22.53
N LEU A 921 20.10 -7.37 -21.84
CA LEU A 921 20.43 -8.04 -20.58
C LEU A 921 21.56 -9.05 -20.78
N ASP A 922 21.50 -9.82 -21.87
CA ASP A 922 22.55 -10.76 -22.25
C ASP A 922 23.90 -10.07 -22.44
N ARG A 923 23.93 -8.89 -23.08
CA ARG A 923 25.16 -8.08 -23.26
C ARG A 923 25.75 -7.62 -21.94
N LEU A 924 24.91 -7.24 -20.95
CA LEU A 924 25.35 -6.85 -19.60
C LEU A 924 25.99 -8.03 -18.87
N VAL A 925 25.39 -9.22 -18.95
CA VAL A 925 25.93 -10.43 -18.31
C VAL A 925 27.18 -10.90 -19.02
N ALA A 926 27.25 -10.83 -20.37
CA ALA A 926 28.45 -11.14 -21.16
C ALA A 926 29.66 -10.27 -20.78
N GLY A 927 29.42 -9.06 -20.24
CA GLY A 927 30.44 -8.20 -19.65
C GLY A 927 31.01 -8.68 -18.30
N GLY A 928 30.63 -9.86 -17.83
CA GLY A 928 31.11 -10.50 -16.59
C GLY A 928 30.26 -10.18 -15.37
N ASN A 929 29.20 -9.37 -15.49
CA ASN A 929 28.30 -8.97 -14.40
C ASN A 929 27.36 -10.11 -13.99
N THR A 930 26.80 -10.00 -12.81
CA THR A 930 25.74 -10.88 -12.31
C THR A 930 24.41 -10.22 -12.45
N MET A 931 23.38 -10.98 -12.78
CA MET A 931 22.01 -10.47 -12.90
C MET A 931 21.04 -11.36 -12.13
N VAL A 932 20.19 -10.75 -11.30
CA VAL A 932 19.06 -11.40 -10.62
C VAL A 932 17.79 -10.70 -11.05
N ILE A 933 16.85 -11.46 -11.61
CA ILE A 933 15.59 -10.94 -12.16
C ILE A 933 14.44 -11.63 -11.45
N ILE A 934 13.51 -10.86 -10.90
CA ILE A 934 12.19 -11.37 -10.48
C ILE A 934 11.32 -11.33 -11.72
N GLU A 935 10.78 -12.47 -12.16
CA GLU A 935 10.00 -12.54 -13.39
C GLU A 935 8.99 -13.69 -13.44
N HIS A 936 7.91 -13.43 -14.20
CA HIS A 936 6.86 -14.39 -14.51
C HIS A 936 6.76 -14.70 -16.00
N ASN A 937 7.34 -13.86 -16.84
CA ASN A 937 7.32 -14.01 -18.30
C ASN A 937 8.14 -15.22 -18.73
N LEU A 938 7.49 -16.21 -19.36
CA LEU A 938 8.12 -17.46 -19.77
C LEU A 938 9.22 -17.27 -20.81
N HIS A 939 9.17 -16.19 -21.61
CA HIS A 939 10.24 -15.86 -22.56
C HIS A 939 11.55 -15.46 -21.86
N VAL A 940 11.46 -14.77 -20.71
CA VAL A 940 12.62 -14.44 -19.87
C VAL A 940 13.11 -15.68 -19.13
N ILE A 941 12.18 -16.43 -18.52
CA ILE A 941 12.49 -17.64 -17.77
C ILE A 941 13.22 -18.66 -18.65
N LYS A 942 12.74 -18.92 -19.87
CA LYS A 942 13.43 -19.84 -20.81
C LYS A 942 14.80 -19.34 -21.26
N SER A 943 15.05 -18.02 -21.20
CA SER A 943 16.32 -17.42 -21.61
C SER A 943 17.34 -17.32 -20.49
N ALA A 944 16.97 -17.59 -19.24
CA ALA A 944 17.83 -17.53 -18.07
C ALA A 944 18.94 -18.60 -18.10
N ASP A 945 20.08 -18.34 -17.45
CA ASP A 945 21.12 -19.33 -17.20
C ASP A 945 20.80 -20.23 -16.00
N TRP A 946 20.12 -19.64 -14.99
CA TRP A 946 19.74 -20.30 -13.73
C TRP A 946 18.37 -19.83 -13.28
N ILE A 947 17.57 -20.69 -12.70
CA ILE A 947 16.26 -20.39 -12.12
C ILE A 947 16.26 -20.79 -10.65
N ILE A 948 15.61 -19.96 -9.83
CA ILE A 948 15.23 -20.25 -8.45
C ILE A 948 13.71 -20.13 -8.41
N ASP A 949 13.00 -21.25 -8.24
CA ASP A 949 11.54 -21.29 -8.25
C ASP A 949 10.99 -21.37 -6.83
N MET A 950 10.15 -20.41 -6.46
CA MET A 950 9.62 -20.22 -5.11
C MET A 950 8.14 -20.60 -5.04
N GLY A 951 7.74 -21.22 -3.93
CA GLY A 951 6.37 -21.64 -3.72
C GLY A 951 6.21 -22.47 -2.45
N PRO A 952 5.35 -23.54 -2.47
CA PRO A 952 4.49 -24.02 -3.58
C PRO A 952 3.30 -23.11 -3.89
N GLU A 953 2.82 -22.36 -2.87
CA GLU A 953 1.67 -21.45 -2.94
C GLU A 953 2.09 -20.03 -2.57
N GLY A 954 1.13 -19.11 -2.49
CA GLY A 954 1.32 -17.76 -1.94
C GLY A 954 1.10 -17.70 -0.42
N GLY A 955 1.43 -16.55 0.20
CA GLY A 955 1.18 -16.26 1.61
C GLY A 955 1.84 -17.24 2.58
N GLN A 956 1.11 -17.67 3.59
CA GLN A 956 1.62 -18.57 4.64
C GLN A 956 2.03 -19.94 4.13
N HIS A 957 1.45 -20.41 3.02
CA HIS A 957 1.75 -21.67 2.36
C HIS A 957 2.92 -21.58 1.37
N GLY A 958 3.44 -20.39 1.14
CA GLY A 958 4.62 -20.09 0.33
C GLY A 958 5.93 -20.05 1.13
N GLY A 959 6.86 -19.25 0.62
CA GLY A 959 8.10 -18.92 1.33
C GLY A 959 9.15 -20.03 1.33
N GLN A 960 9.10 -20.95 0.35
CA GLN A 960 10.07 -22.05 0.19
C GLN A 960 10.66 -22.04 -1.22
N ILE A 961 11.85 -22.62 -1.37
CA ILE A 961 12.41 -22.93 -2.67
C ILE A 961 11.91 -24.32 -3.07
N ILE A 962 11.21 -24.40 -4.19
CA ILE A 962 10.67 -25.66 -4.72
C ILE A 962 11.70 -26.35 -5.60
N ALA A 963 12.39 -25.57 -6.43
CA ALA A 963 13.41 -26.07 -7.33
C ALA A 963 14.44 -24.98 -7.67
N GLU A 964 15.66 -25.40 -7.98
CA GLU A 964 16.73 -24.56 -8.51
C GLU A 964 17.49 -25.34 -9.60
N GLY A 965 17.90 -24.64 -10.64
CA GLY A 965 18.63 -25.27 -11.74
C GLY A 965 18.52 -24.50 -13.06
N THR A 966 18.94 -25.14 -14.15
CA THR A 966 18.74 -24.62 -15.50
C THR A 966 17.25 -24.72 -15.93
N PRO A 967 16.79 -23.91 -16.88
CA PRO A 967 15.42 -24.02 -17.40
C PRO A 967 15.02 -25.42 -17.84
N GLU A 968 15.94 -26.16 -18.41
CA GLU A 968 15.72 -27.55 -18.85
C GLU A 968 15.57 -28.53 -17.69
N GLU A 969 16.22 -28.28 -16.56
CA GLU A 969 16.09 -29.07 -15.33
C GLU A 969 14.75 -28.78 -14.66
N ILE A 970 14.37 -27.49 -14.54
CA ILE A 970 13.09 -27.06 -13.96
C ILE A 970 11.90 -27.61 -14.78
N ALA A 971 11.98 -27.61 -16.12
CA ALA A 971 10.93 -28.12 -17.00
C ALA A 971 10.67 -29.63 -16.85
N LYS A 972 11.62 -30.39 -16.28
CA LYS A 972 11.44 -31.83 -15.98
C LYS A 972 10.75 -32.07 -14.65
N ASN A 973 10.64 -31.06 -13.80
CA ASN A 973 10.04 -31.18 -12.48
C ASN A 973 8.54 -30.90 -12.54
N ASP A 974 7.71 -31.94 -12.34
CA ASP A 974 6.25 -31.79 -12.36
C ASP A 974 5.67 -31.18 -11.07
N GLN A 975 6.47 -31.01 -10.03
CA GLN A 975 6.01 -30.43 -8.76
C GLN A 975 6.04 -28.89 -8.77
N THR A 976 6.71 -28.29 -9.75
CA THR A 976 6.77 -26.83 -9.85
C THR A 976 5.75 -26.29 -10.86
N PRO A 977 4.87 -25.36 -10.46
CA PRO A 977 3.98 -24.71 -11.41
C PRO A 977 4.73 -24.11 -12.60
N THR A 978 5.85 -23.43 -12.35
CA THR A 978 6.70 -22.85 -13.41
C THR A 978 7.21 -23.90 -14.39
N GLY A 979 7.64 -25.08 -13.90
CA GLY A 979 8.15 -26.17 -14.72
C GLY A 979 7.13 -26.74 -15.69
N VAL A 980 5.87 -26.85 -15.25
CA VAL A 980 4.77 -27.33 -16.09
C VAL A 980 4.57 -26.44 -17.32
N TYR A 981 4.44 -25.13 -17.13
CA TYR A 981 4.27 -24.17 -18.23
C TYR A 981 5.54 -24.04 -19.08
N LEU A 982 6.71 -24.02 -18.45
CA LEU A 982 7.99 -23.88 -19.15
C LEU A 982 8.29 -25.02 -20.13
N ARG A 983 7.82 -26.24 -19.84
CA ARG A 983 7.99 -27.43 -20.69
C ARG A 983 7.42 -27.23 -22.11
N GLU A 984 6.28 -26.57 -22.21
CA GLU A 984 5.66 -26.28 -23.49
C GLU A 984 6.47 -25.22 -24.29
N PHE A 985 7.07 -24.27 -23.60
CA PHE A 985 7.88 -23.21 -24.20
C PHE A 985 9.29 -23.63 -24.62
N LEU A 986 9.79 -24.77 -24.12
CA LEU A 986 11.11 -25.32 -24.48
C LEU A 986 11.02 -26.36 -25.63
N LYS A 987 9.81 -26.78 -26.00
CA LYS A 987 9.56 -27.60 -27.22
C LYS A 987 9.60 -26.73 -28.46
#